data_2982239d879acc613ea4cb30606f756e
#
_entry.id   2982239d879acc613ea4cb30606f756e
#
_cell.length_a   1.000
_cell.length_b   1.000
_cell.length_c   1.000
_cell.angle_alpha   90.00
_cell.angle_beta   90.00
_cell.angle_gamma   90.00
#
_symmetry.space_group_name_H-M   'P 1'
#
loop_
_entity.id
_entity.type
_entity.pdbx_description
1 polymer ?
#
loop_
_entity_poly.entity_id
_entity_poly.type
_entity_poly.pdbx_seq_one_letter_code
_entity_poly.pdbx_strand_id
1 'polypeptide(L)'
;MLEQNINASIAKELNIAPKQITAAVKLIDEGNTIPFIARYRKEATGELKEEQLRDLSERLTYLRNLVKRQTEILNNIDEQGKLTDELKAAINKTIKLQELEDIYLPYKQKKRTRAMIAREKGLEPLAQLMLEQKITVGTINDLAAKYINPEKEVISADDAVAGAMDIIAESTTETAVIRAWLRKVLWQEGLIETIRDTEKDPEQAFLMYEDYSEPIRTLPSHRILAINRGEKKGALKVKLTADHDKNIQRFYDKLITRPSIFTQTLQTALSDGYKRLLFPALEREIRSLLTENAEKQAINIFGANLKQLLLQAPLAGHVVMGLDPGYRTGCKMAIVDATGQILAHGVLYITMSEDAKEKSAQKVLQLIKKYNVTLISIGNGTASFETEEFTAKLIADNNLNVHYLITSEAGASVYSASKLAVEELPDYDVTIRGAVSIARRIQDPLAELVKIDPKAIGVGQYQHDVNQKELSSTLDTVIESAVNHVGVALNTASAALLKHIAGINAAVAKNIVKYRDTNGSFKNRKELLKVTRLGQAAFTQCAGFLRINDGTMPLDNTPVHPESYKIAEQLLNKLGFTLDDINDKKQLEILKAKLKLVNPDEMAVSLKAGVPTVRDIIDALAKPGRDPREDLPAPLTRKAIVKLDDIKVGTIMRGTVRNITDFGVFVDIGIKTAGLIHISELSYKRVKHPLDVVSVGDILDVMVINVDAARNRIGLSLKQVPKELKA
;
A
#
# COMPACT_ATOMS: atom_id res chain seq x y z
N MET A 1 13.27 -27.78 -0.22
CA MET A 1 12.10 -27.85 -1.14
C MET A 1 12.61 -27.61 -2.55
N LEU A 2 12.35 -28.49 -3.50
CA LEU A 2 12.73 -28.29 -4.90
C LEU A 2 11.89 -27.16 -5.50
N GLU A 3 12.41 -26.41 -6.47
CA GLU A 3 11.73 -25.28 -7.10
C GLU A 3 10.36 -25.66 -7.71
N GLN A 4 10.25 -26.88 -8.21
CA GLN A 4 8.95 -27.45 -8.65
C GLN A 4 7.90 -27.50 -7.54
N ASN A 5 8.31 -27.74 -6.28
CA ASN A 5 7.40 -27.75 -5.15
C ASN A 5 6.99 -26.34 -4.73
N ILE A 6 7.85 -25.34 -4.94
CA ILE A 6 7.52 -23.92 -4.72
C ILE A 6 6.43 -23.51 -5.70
N ASN A 7 6.61 -23.78 -7.00
CA ASN A 7 5.64 -23.44 -8.05
C ASN A 7 4.29 -24.13 -7.82
N ALA A 8 4.30 -25.40 -7.40
CA ALA A 8 3.06 -26.14 -7.07
C ALA A 8 2.34 -25.54 -5.83
N SER A 9 3.08 -25.12 -4.82
CA SER A 9 2.51 -24.44 -3.64
C SER A 9 1.86 -23.12 -4.02
N ILE A 10 2.55 -22.29 -4.81
CA ILE A 10 2.03 -21.01 -5.30
C ILE A 10 0.77 -21.23 -6.14
N ALA A 11 0.79 -22.20 -7.05
CA ALA A 11 -0.35 -22.53 -7.91
C ALA A 11 -1.61 -22.85 -7.09
N LYS A 12 -1.44 -23.65 -6.04
CA LYS A 12 -2.53 -24.02 -5.12
C LYS A 12 -3.02 -22.83 -4.29
N GLU A 13 -2.11 -22.04 -3.74
CA GLU A 13 -2.45 -20.89 -2.87
C GLU A 13 -3.17 -19.78 -3.62
N LEU A 14 -2.69 -19.43 -4.83
CA LEU A 14 -3.25 -18.35 -5.65
C LEU A 14 -4.36 -18.83 -6.60
N ASN A 15 -4.67 -20.13 -6.60
CA ASN A 15 -5.65 -20.73 -7.52
C ASN A 15 -5.35 -20.40 -9.01
N ILE A 16 -4.07 -20.51 -9.39
CA ILE A 16 -3.57 -20.26 -10.75
C ILE A 16 -3.03 -21.57 -11.33
N ALA A 17 -3.22 -21.79 -12.63
CA ALA A 17 -2.76 -23.02 -13.26
C ALA A 17 -1.22 -23.18 -13.17
N PRO A 18 -0.69 -24.39 -12.85
CA PRO A 18 0.75 -24.61 -12.68
C PRO A 18 1.60 -24.19 -13.88
N LYS A 19 1.08 -24.35 -15.11
CA LYS A 19 1.76 -23.92 -16.34
C LYS A 19 1.94 -22.40 -16.39
N GLN A 20 0.94 -21.64 -15.97
CA GLN A 20 0.99 -20.18 -15.92
C GLN A 20 2.02 -19.71 -14.87
N ILE A 21 2.05 -20.35 -13.67
CA ILE A 21 3.05 -20.06 -12.62
C ILE A 21 4.45 -20.31 -13.16
N THR A 22 4.70 -21.48 -13.77
CA THR A 22 6.04 -21.82 -14.30
C THR A 22 6.50 -20.83 -15.37
N ALA A 23 5.61 -20.42 -16.28
CA ALA A 23 5.92 -19.43 -17.30
C ALA A 23 6.20 -18.05 -16.70
N ALA A 24 5.39 -17.61 -15.73
CA ALA A 24 5.58 -16.31 -15.07
C ALA A 24 6.87 -16.28 -14.24
N VAL A 25 7.17 -17.34 -13.47
CA VAL A 25 8.42 -17.46 -12.69
C VAL A 25 9.63 -17.39 -13.63
N LYS A 26 9.60 -18.09 -14.76
CA LYS A 26 10.68 -18.04 -15.76
C LYS A 26 10.90 -16.61 -16.26
N LEU A 27 9.85 -15.89 -16.62
CA LEU A 27 9.96 -14.52 -17.10
C LEU A 27 10.51 -13.56 -16.03
N ILE A 28 10.10 -13.74 -14.75
CA ILE A 28 10.62 -12.97 -13.61
C ILE A 28 12.11 -13.26 -13.41
N ASP A 29 12.52 -14.50 -13.47
CA ASP A 29 13.92 -14.92 -13.29
C ASP A 29 14.82 -14.46 -14.45
N GLU A 30 14.26 -14.28 -15.65
CA GLU A 30 14.92 -13.63 -16.79
C GLU A 30 15.08 -12.10 -16.62
N GLY A 31 14.58 -11.53 -15.51
CA GLY A 31 14.69 -10.10 -15.18
C GLY A 31 13.65 -9.21 -15.86
N ASN A 32 12.55 -9.78 -16.37
CA ASN A 32 11.46 -8.98 -16.91
C ASN A 32 10.67 -8.31 -15.78
N THR A 33 10.29 -7.06 -15.98
CA THR A 33 9.47 -6.30 -15.04
C THR A 33 8.02 -6.75 -15.06
N ILE A 34 7.33 -6.65 -13.92
CA ILE A 34 5.92 -7.08 -13.82
C ILE A 34 5.01 -6.33 -14.81
N PRO A 35 5.11 -4.98 -14.96
CA PRO A 35 4.28 -4.27 -15.95
C PRO A 35 4.51 -4.76 -17.39
N PHE A 36 5.76 -5.06 -17.75
CA PHE A 36 6.09 -5.60 -19.07
C PHE A 36 5.49 -7.00 -19.29
N ILE A 37 5.62 -7.89 -18.30
CA ILE A 37 5.03 -9.24 -18.37
C ILE A 37 3.52 -9.14 -18.53
N ALA A 38 2.86 -8.35 -17.67
CA ALA A 38 1.40 -8.18 -17.67
C ALA A 38 0.85 -7.66 -19.00
N ARG A 39 1.61 -6.79 -19.68
CA ARG A 39 1.14 -6.14 -20.89
C ARG A 39 1.60 -6.85 -22.17
N TYR A 40 2.84 -7.28 -22.24
CA TYR A 40 3.46 -7.76 -23.50
C TYR A 40 3.83 -9.24 -23.51
N ARG A 41 3.55 -9.99 -22.45
CA ARG A 41 3.79 -11.45 -22.36
C ARG A 41 2.53 -12.23 -21.95
N LYS A 42 1.34 -11.70 -22.30
CA LYS A 42 0.04 -12.28 -21.98
C LYS A 42 -0.11 -13.71 -22.48
N GLU A 43 0.33 -14.01 -23.70
CA GLU A 43 0.28 -15.35 -24.29
C GLU A 43 1.10 -16.36 -23.50
N ALA A 44 2.31 -15.98 -23.08
CA ALA A 44 3.18 -16.85 -22.30
C ALA A 44 2.62 -17.16 -20.92
N THR A 45 1.95 -16.18 -20.28
CA THR A 45 1.41 -16.30 -18.92
C THR A 45 -0.06 -16.72 -18.89
N GLY A 46 -0.72 -16.85 -20.06
CA GLY A 46 -2.16 -17.12 -20.13
C GLY A 46 -3.00 -15.99 -19.52
N GLU A 47 -2.67 -14.74 -19.88
CA GLU A 47 -3.38 -13.50 -19.50
C GLU A 47 -3.41 -13.22 -17.98
N LEU A 48 -2.34 -13.59 -17.23
CA LEU A 48 -2.22 -13.20 -15.84
C LEU A 48 -2.23 -11.67 -15.72
N LYS A 49 -3.09 -11.16 -14.82
CA LYS A 49 -3.17 -9.74 -14.51
C LYS A 49 -1.96 -9.27 -13.70
N GLU A 50 -1.67 -7.98 -13.75
CA GLU A 50 -0.55 -7.38 -13.01
C GLU A 50 -0.62 -7.68 -11.50
N GLU A 51 -1.81 -7.62 -10.89
CA GLU A 51 -2.02 -7.93 -9.47
C GLU A 51 -1.65 -9.40 -9.16
N GLN A 52 -2.11 -10.34 -9.99
CA GLN A 52 -1.76 -11.77 -9.85
C GLN A 52 -0.25 -12.02 -10.00
N LEU A 53 0.42 -11.33 -10.91
CA LEU A 53 1.87 -11.42 -11.08
C LEU A 53 2.63 -10.83 -9.89
N ARG A 54 2.12 -9.78 -9.26
CA ARG A 54 2.70 -9.19 -8.05
C ARG A 54 2.54 -10.13 -6.86
N ASP A 55 1.35 -10.68 -6.63
CA ASP A 55 1.10 -11.66 -5.58
C ASP A 55 2.01 -12.90 -5.76
N LEU A 56 2.16 -13.37 -7.00
CA LEU A 56 3.07 -14.46 -7.34
C LEU A 56 4.53 -14.11 -7.01
N SER A 57 5.00 -12.94 -7.39
CA SER A 57 6.38 -12.48 -7.15
C SER A 57 6.67 -12.33 -5.65
N GLU A 58 5.74 -11.75 -4.89
CA GLU A 58 5.84 -11.63 -3.43
C GLU A 58 5.91 -13.03 -2.79
N ARG A 59 5.00 -13.93 -3.18
CA ARG A 59 4.95 -15.28 -2.64
C ARG A 59 6.16 -16.13 -3.02
N LEU A 60 6.66 -15.99 -4.23
CA LEU A 60 7.89 -16.64 -4.71
C LEU A 60 9.09 -16.21 -3.85
N THR A 61 9.23 -14.91 -3.61
CA THR A 61 10.28 -14.35 -2.76
C THR A 61 10.19 -14.90 -1.33
N TYR A 62 8.98 -14.93 -0.76
CA TYR A 62 8.75 -15.49 0.57
C TYR A 62 9.16 -16.96 0.65
N LEU A 63 8.71 -17.80 -0.28
CA LEU A 63 9.01 -19.24 -0.26
C LEU A 63 10.50 -19.52 -0.52
N ARG A 64 11.16 -18.77 -1.38
CA ARG A 64 12.61 -18.86 -1.60
C ARG A 64 13.39 -18.51 -0.32
N ASN A 65 12.97 -17.46 0.39
CA ASN A 65 13.56 -17.09 1.69
C ASN A 65 13.29 -18.17 2.76
N LEU A 66 12.10 -18.76 2.77
CA LEU A 66 11.76 -19.85 3.67
C LEU A 66 12.66 -21.08 3.44
N VAL A 67 12.87 -21.48 2.18
CA VAL A 67 13.77 -22.59 1.82
C VAL A 67 15.20 -22.31 2.24
N LYS A 68 15.68 -21.10 2.04
CA LYS A 68 17.00 -20.67 2.53
C LYS A 68 17.08 -20.84 4.05
N ARG A 69 16.06 -20.40 4.77
CA ARG A 69 15.97 -20.51 6.22
C ARG A 69 15.89 -21.96 6.70
N GLN A 70 15.14 -22.82 5.99
CA GLN A 70 15.10 -24.27 6.26
C GLN A 70 16.49 -24.89 6.15
N THR A 71 17.24 -24.53 5.11
CA THR A 71 18.61 -25.04 4.90
C THR A 71 19.56 -24.60 6.04
N GLU A 72 19.49 -23.32 6.44
CA GLU A 72 20.27 -22.80 7.57
C GLU A 72 19.97 -23.56 8.87
N ILE A 73 18.69 -23.82 9.15
CA ILE A 73 18.24 -24.53 10.35
C ILE A 73 18.69 -25.99 10.30
N LEU A 74 18.54 -26.68 9.18
CA LEU A 74 19.00 -28.06 9.01
C LEU A 74 20.50 -28.18 9.28
N ASN A 75 21.32 -27.29 8.72
CA ASN A 75 22.75 -27.28 8.93
C ASN A 75 23.08 -27.05 10.41
N ASN A 76 22.45 -26.08 11.07
CA ASN A 76 22.69 -25.79 12.49
C ASN A 76 22.30 -26.94 13.43
N ILE A 77 21.28 -27.73 13.11
CA ILE A 77 20.86 -28.89 13.91
C ILE A 77 21.80 -30.09 13.64
N ASP A 78 22.24 -30.25 12.39
CA ASP A 78 23.17 -31.29 11.99
C ASP A 78 24.54 -31.10 12.65
N GLU A 79 25.07 -29.87 12.67
CA GLU A 79 26.29 -29.48 13.39
C GLU A 79 26.24 -29.82 14.90
N GLN A 80 25.00 -29.80 15.48
CA GLN A 80 24.79 -30.22 16.88
C GLN A 80 24.66 -31.75 17.04
N GLY A 81 24.69 -32.53 15.95
CA GLY A 81 24.50 -33.99 15.97
C GLY A 81 23.08 -34.41 16.39
N LYS A 82 22.07 -33.54 16.22
CA LYS A 82 20.70 -33.78 16.69
C LYS A 82 19.69 -33.92 15.54
N LEU A 83 20.13 -33.92 14.27
CA LEU A 83 19.25 -34.04 13.13
C LEU A 83 18.80 -35.49 12.95
N THR A 84 17.48 -35.72 13.05
CA THR A 84 16.84 -37.02 12.72
C THR A 84 16.10 -36.93 11.41
N ASP A 85 15.79 -38.07 10.79
CA ASP A 85 15.04 -38.09 9.52
C ASP A 85 13.63 -37.55 9.69
N GLU A 86 12.98 -37.80 10.84
CA GLU A 86 11.66 -37.29 11.16
C GLU A 86 11.69 -35.75 11.30
N LEU A 87 12.72 -35.22 11.98
CA LEU A 87 12.88 -33.77 12.14
C LEU A 87 13.17 -33.08 10.80
N LYS A 88 14.01 -33.68 9.97
CA LYS A 88 14.31 -33.22 8.62
C LYS A 88 13.04 -33.20 7.75
N ALA A 89 12.23 -34.27 7.82
CA ALA A 89 10.95 -34.33 7.10
C ALA A 89 9.96 -33.27 7.60
N ALA A 90 9.87 -33.05 8.93
CA ALA A 90 9.02 -32.02 9.52
C ALA A 90 9.42 -30.60 9.06
N ILE A 91 10.73 -30.28 9.13
CA ILE A 91 11.27 -28.98 8.68
C ILE A 91 10.96 -28.75 7.19
N ASN A 92 11.20 -29.74 6.34
CA ASN A 92 10.99 -29.63 4.90
C ASN A 92 9.51 -29.50 4.49
N LYS A 93 8.58 -29.97 5.35
CA LYS A 93 7.14 -29.90 5.09
C LYS A 93 6.54 -28.54 5.44
N THR A 94 7.17 -27.73 6.28
CA THR A 94 6.64 -26.44 6.69
C THR A 94 6.64 -25.42 5.55
N ILE A 95 5.55 -24.68 5.42
CA ILE A 95 5.37 -23.60 4.44
C ILE A 95 5.18 -22.22 5.11
N LYS A 96 5.27 -22.18 6.44
CA LYS A 96 5.17 -20.97 7.26
C LYS A 96 6.40 -20.80 8.12
N LEU A 97 6.96 -19.60 8.11
CA LEU A 97 8.16 -19.27 8.89
C LEU A 97 7.95 -19.50 10.39
N GLN A 98 6.76 -19.15 10.91
CA GLN A 98 6.45 -19.34 12.34
C GLN A 98 6.49 -20.79 12.77
N GLU A 99 5.90 -21.69 11.98
CA GLU A 99 5.93 -23.13 12.25
C GLU A 99 7.37 -23.68 12.20
N LEU A 100 8.18 -23.19 11.28
CA LEU A 100 9.60 -23.52 11.15
C LEU A 100 10.40 -23.06 12.37
N GLU A 101 10.22 -21.83 12.83
CA GLU A 101 10.90 -21.29 14.01
C GLU A 101 10.46 -22.00 15.31
N ASP A 102 9.19 -22.43 15.42
CA ASP A 102 8.74 -23.24 16.56
C ASP A 102 9.43 -24.61 16.61
N ILE A 103 9.63 -25.26 15.45
CA ILE A 103 10.38 -26.54 15.38
C ILE A 103 11.86 -26.32 15.74
N TYR A 104 12.44 -25.20 15.33
CA TYR A 104 13.85 -24.88 15.58
C TYR A 104 14.12 -24.41 17.01
N LEU A 105 13.11 -23.90 17.74
CA LEU A 105 13.27 -23.26 19.06
C LEU A 105 14.07 -24.09 20.08
N PRO A 106 13.87 -25.42 20.24
CA PRO A 106 14.64 -26.24 21.17
C PRO A 106 16.15 -26.37 20.83
N TYR A 107 16.50 -26.12 19.55
CA TYR A 107 17.87 -26.27 19.02
C TYR A 107 18.59 -24.93 18.88
N LYS A 108 17.88 -23.84 19.06
CA LYS A 108 18.43 -22.49 18.92
C LYS A 108 19.41 -22.18 20.05
N GLN A 109 20.57 -21.64 19.70
CA GLN A 109 21.52 -21.14 20.71
C GLN A 109 20.87 -20.06 21.57
N LYS A 110 20.94 -20.26 22.89
CA LYS A 110 20.32 -19.36 23.88
C LYS A 110 21.39 -18.83 24.83
N LYS A 111 21.05 -17.74 25.53
CA LYS A 111 21.79 -17.33 26.73
C LYS A 111 21.58 -18.40 27.79
N ARG A 112 22.55 -18.53 28.71
CA ARG A 112 22.54 -19.54 29.80
C ARG A 112 21.23 -19.45 30.61
N THR A 113 20.36 -20.47 30.47
CA THR A 113 19.04 -20.53 31.13
C THR A 113 19.13 -21.34 32.42
N ARG A 114 18.12 -21.24 33.32
CA ARG A 114 18.04 -22.10 34.52
C ARG A 114 18.01 -23.58 34.15
N ALA A 115 17.27 -23.94 33.09
CA ALA A 115 17.24 -25.32 32.62
C ALA A 115 18.60 -25.81 32.09
N MET A 116 19.37 -24.95 31.39
CA MET A 116 20.74 -25.32 30.96
C MET A 116 21.64 -25.54 32.15
N ILE A 117 21.57 -24.70 33.17
CA ILE A 117 22.34 -24.87 34.42
C ILE A 117 21.94 -26.20 35.08
N ALA A 118 20.66 -26.52 35.14
CA ALA A 118 20.18 -27.76 35.70
C ALA A 118 20.63 -29.01 34.90
N ARG A 119 20.71 -28.91 33.56
CA ARG A 119 21.28 -29.97 32.71
C ARG A 119 22.78 -30.16 32.96
N GLU A 120 23.55 -29.05 33.08
CA GLU A 120 24.98 -29.10 33.44
C GLU A 120 25.21 -29.78 34.80
N LYS A 121 24.29 -29.59 35.75
CA LYS A 121 24.28 -30.27 37.05
C LYS A 121 23.88 -31.74 36.98
N GLY A 122 23.44 -32.23 35.80
CA GLY A 122 23.10 -33.64 35.57
C GLY A 122 21.70 -34.05 35.97
N LEU A 123 20.75 -33.08 36.01
CA LEU A 123 19.36 -33.30 36.46
C LEU A 123 18.38 -33.71 35.35
N GLU A 124 18.84 -33.81 34.10
CA GLU A 124 18.02 -34.22 32.94
C GLU A 124 17.34 -35.59 33.15
N PRO A 125 18.03 -36.65 33.67
CA PRO A 125 17.38 -37.95 33.88
C PRO A 125 16.24 -37.89 34.91
N LEU A 126 16.37 -37.06 35.96
CA LEU A 126 15.28 -36.85 36.92
C LEU A 126 14.09 -36.19 36.27
N ALA A 127 14.30 -35.15 35.45
CA ALA A 127 13.24 -34.49 34.71
C ALA A 127 12.50 -35.43 33.74
N GLN A 128 13.25 -36.31 33.04
CA GLN A 128 12.69 -37.35 32.17
C GLN A 128 11.84 -38.37 32.97
N LEU A 129 12.34 -38.83 34.08
CA LEU A 129 11.61 -39.76 34.97
C LEU A 129 10.29 -39.14 35.43
N MET A 130 10.28 -37.87 35.80
CA MET A 130 9.06 -37.14 36.19
C MET A 130 8.08 -37.03 35.02
N LEU A 131 8.54 -36.73 33.80
CA LEU A 131 7.71 -36.64 32.62
C LEU A 131 7.10 -37.98 32.17
N GLU A 132 7.77 -39.12 32.46
CA GLU A 132 7.21 -40.46 32.18
C GLU A 132 5.98 -40.80 33.02
N GLN A 133 5.81 -40.19 34.21
CA GLN A 133 4.65 -40.36 35.13
C GLN A 133 4.33 -41.83 35.47
N LYS A 134 5.34 -42.69 35.50
CA LYS A 134 5.14 -44.14 35.69
C LYS A 134 5.15 -44.58 37.18
N ILE A 135 5.68 -43.75 38.07
CA ILE A 135 5.92 -44.10 39.47
C ILE A 135 4.71 -43.60 40.31
N THR A 136 4.06 -44.50 40.98
CA THR A 136 2.85 -44.21 41.77
C THR A 136 3.03 -44.41 43.28
N VAL A 137 4.15 -45.02 43.70
CA VAL A 137 4.46 -45.34 45.11
C VAL A 137 5.83 -44.80 45.48
N GLY A 138 5.96 -44.26 46.70
CA GLY A 138 7.21 -43.64 47.21
C GLY A 138 7.10 -42.11 47.27
N THR A 139 8.22 -41.45 47.60
CA THR A 139 8.27 -39.97 47.61
C THR A 139 9.22 -39.48 46.55
N ILE A 140 8.95 -38.25 46.06
CA ILE A 140 9.84 -37.61 45.07
C ILE A 140 11.24 -37.36 45.64
N ASN A 141 11.34 -37.08 46.95
CA ASN A 141 12.59 -36.80 47.63
C ASN A 141 13.51 -38.02 47.70
N ASP A 142 12.94 -39.21 47.87
CA ASP A 142 13.72 -40.47 47.87
C ASP A 142 14.35 -40.74 46.50
N LEU A 143 13.66 -40.36 45.44
CA LEU A 143 14.20 -40.48 44.08
C LEU A 143 15.20 -39.38 43.76
N ALA A 144 14.94 -38.16 44.18
CA ALA A 144 15.77 -36.99 43.95
C ALA A 144 17.10 -37.06 44.77
N ALA A 145 17.09 -37.73 45.92
CA ALA A 145 18.30 -37.94 46.73
C ALA A 145 19.46 -38.61 45.96
N LYS A 146 19.14 -39.44 44.94
CA LYS A 146 20.13 -40.08 44.07
C LYS A 146 20.88 -39.09 43.17
N TYR A 147 20.38 -37.88 43.03
CA TYR A 147 20.93 -36.83 42.16
C TYR A 147 21.64 -35.73 42.96
N ILE A 148 21.75 -35.88 44.28
CA ILE A 148 22.54 -34.98 45.13
C ILE A 148 24.01 -35.08 44.72
N ASN A 149 24.62 -33.97 44.36
CA ASN A 149 26.01 -33.87 44.02
C ASN A 149 26.56 -32.48 44.42
N PRO A 150 27.18 -32.39 45.59
CA PRO A 150 27.74 -31.12 46.09
C PRO A 150 28.79 -30.50 45.15
N GLU A 151 29.57 -31.30 44.41
CA GLU A 151 30.56 -30.80 43.45
C GLU A 151 29.91 -30.06 42.30
N LYS A 152 28.67 -30.40 41.97
CA LYS A 152 27.81 -29.72 40.96
C LYS A 152 26.80 -28.77 41.58
N GLU A 153 26.99 -28.38 42.85
CA GLU A 153 26.09 -27.46 43.56
C GLU A 153 24.63 -27.98 43.66
N VAL A 154 24.43 -29.27 43.79
CA VAL A 154 23.13 -29.91 44.13
C VAL A 154 23.28 -30.43 45.56
N ILE A 155 22.85 -29.64 46.53
CA ILE A 155 23.15 -29.87 47.96
C ILE A 155 22.03 -30.72 48.62
N SER A 156 20.81 -30.61 48.11
CA SER A 156 19.63 -31.25 48.66
C SER A 156 18.77 -31.93 47.61
N ALA A 157 17.85 -32.81 48.03
CA ALA A 157 16.83 -33.39 47.15
C ALA A 157 15.91 -32.31 46.57
N ASP A 158 15.62 -31.25 47.34
CA ASP A 158 14.80 -30.14 46.89
C ASP A 158 15.50 -29.33 45.79
N ASP A 159 16.85 -29.15 45.85
CA ASP A 159 17.60 -28.53 44.75
C ASP A 159 17.54 -29.37 43.48
N ALA A 160 17.61 -30.69 43.60
CA ALA A 160 17.49 -31.60 42.47
C ALA A 160 16.10 -31.54 41.84
N VAL A 161 15.04 -31.50 42.65
CA VAL A 161 13.66 -31.34 42.18
C VAL A 161 13.45 -29.98 41.51
N ALA A 162 13.93 -28.89 42.13
CA ALA A 162 13.81 -27.56 41.54
C ALA A 162 14.51 -27.45 40.18
N GLY A 163 15.73 -28.01 40.05
CA GLY A 163 16.40 -28.04 38.76
C GLY A 163 15.69 -28.90 37.71
N ALA A 164 15.15 -30.06 38.12
CA ALA A 164 14.33 -30.88 37.22
C ALA A 164 13.07 -30.15 36.76
N MET A 165 12.41 -29.40 37.66
CA MET A 165 11.26 -28.53 37.32
C MET A 165 11.62 -27.46 36.33
N ASP A 166 12.79 -26.79 36.44
CA ASP A 166 13.24 -25.80 35.47
C ASP A 166 13.45 -26.41 34.06
N ILE A 167 13.99 -27.67 34.01
CA ILE A 167 14.13 -28.41 32.74
C ILE A 167 12.77 -28.74 32.15
N ILE A 168 11.81 -29.22 32.95
CA ILE A 168 10.46 -29.55 32.52
C ILE A 168 9.72 -28.30 32.00
N ALA A 169 9.80 -27.20 32.75
CA ALA A 169 9.21 -25.93 32.37
C ALA A 169 9.70 -25.46 30.99
N GLU A 170 11.02 -25.47 30.75
CA GLU A 170 11.58 -25.06 29.46
C GLU A 170 11.23 -26.05 28.34
N SER A 171 11.49 -27.33 28.51
CA SER A 171 11.27 -28.33 27.46
C SER A 171 9.82 -28.44 26.99
N THR A 172 8.87 -28.36 27.91
CA THR A 172 7.44 -28.41 27.56
C THR A 172 6.97 -27.15 26.85
N THR A 173 7.44 -25.97 27.27
CA THR A 173 7.04 -24.68 26.69
C THR A 173 7.69 -24.41 25.32
N GLU A 174 8.76 -25.09 24.98
CA GLU A 174 9.42 -25.01 23.68
C GLU A 174 8.90 -26.00 22.66
N THR A 175 8.07 -26.94 23.07
CA THR A 175 7.47 -27.92 22.17
C THR A 175 6.58 -27.24 21.14
N ALA A 176 6.85 -27.39 19.84
CA ALA A 176 6.11 -26.76 18.75
C ALA A 176 4.59 -27.02 18.82
N VAL A 177 4.18 -28.25 19.17
CA VAL A 177 2.77 -28.63 19.31
C VAL A 177 2.09 -27.83 20.42
N ILE A 178 2.74 -27.63 21.55
CA ILE A 178 2.21 -26.87 22.71
C ILE A 178 2.10 -25.40 22.34
N ARG A 179 3.12 -24.82 21.72
CA ARG A 179 3.11 -23.44 21.27
C ARG A 179 2.00 -23.18 20.25
N ALA A 180 1.88 -24.03 19.23
CA ALA A 180 0.83 -23.93 18.21
C ALA A 180 -0.59 -24.04 18.82
N TRP A 181 -0.76 -24.98 19.78
CA TRP A 181 -2.04 -25.15 20.48
C TRP A 181 -2.41 -23.91 21.29
N LEU A 182 -1.51 -23.42 22.17
CA LEU A 182 -1.82 -22.27 23.02
C LEU A 182 -1.97 -20.99 22.21
N ARG A 183 -1.17 -20.81 21.17
CA ARG A 183 -1.34 -19.68 20.21
C ARG A 183 -2.75 -19.66 19.62
N LYS A 184 -3.27 -20.83 19.21
CA LYS A 184 -4.64 -20.95 18.70
C LYS A 184 -5.69 -20.61 19.76
N VAL A 185 -5.53 -21.07 21.00
CA VAL A 185 -6.42 -20.74 22.12
C VAL A 185 -6.42 -19.23 22.38
N LEU A 186 -5.23 -18.63 22.52
CA LEU A 186 -5.10 -17.18 22.76
C LEU A 186 -5.68 -16.36 21.61
N TRP A 187 -5.53 -16.81 20.36
CA TRP A 187 -6.12 -16.13 19.20
C TRP A 187 -7.66 -16.15 19.24
N GLN A 188 -8.25 -17.21 19.75
CA GLN A 188 -9.70 -17.37 19.82
C GLN A 188 -10.35 -16.70 21.04
N GLU A 189 -9.69 -16.79 22.20
CA GLU A 189 -10.25 -16.40 23.50
C GLU A 189 -9.57 -15.15 24.10
N GLY A 190 -8.42 -14.72 23.57
CA GLY A 190 -7.66 -13.58 24.09
C GLY A 190 -8.31 -12.23 23.81
N LEU A 191 -8.07 -11.29 24.73
CA LEU A 191 -8.51 -9.90 24.63
C LEU A 191 -7.31 -8.97 24.59
N ILE A 192 -7.41 -7.85 23.88
CA ILE A 192 -6.52 -6.71 24.07
C ILE A 192 -7.20 -5.76 25.04
N GLU A 193 -6.50 -5.44 26.10
CA GLU A 193 -6.93 -4.47 27.11
C GLU A 193 -6.00 -3.29 27.13
N THR A 194 -6.58 -2.09 27.30
CA THR A 194 -5.80 -0.85 27.43
C THR A 194 -6.24 -0.06 28.63
N ILE A 195 -5.27 0.60 29.28
CA ILE A 195 -5.48 1.55 30.37
C ILE A 195 -4.82 2.86 29.97
N ARG A 196 -5.58 3.95 29.99
CA ARG A 196 -5.10 5.27 29.66
C ARG A 196 -4.32 5.91 30.81
N ASP A 197 -3.19 6.55 30.48
CA ASP A 197 -2.44 7.40 31.37
C ASP A 197 -2.87 8.87 31.11
N THR A 198 -3.70 9.41 32.01
CA THR A 198 -4.31 10.74 31.86
C THR A 198 -3.29 11.87 31.88
N GLU A 199 -2.15 11.68 32.56
CA GLU A 199 -1.08 12.71 32.64
C GLU A 199 -0.34 12.82 31.29
N LYS A 200 -0.26 11.71 30.55
CA LYS A 200 0.44 11.65 29.25
C LYS A 200 -0.48 11.87 28.05
N ASP A 201 -1.78 12.00 28.28
CA ASP A 201 -2.79 12.29 27.26
C ASP A 201 -3.69 13.47 27.67
N PRO A 202 -3.12 14.69 27.88
CA PRO A 202 -3.89 15.86 28.33
C PRO A 202 -4.91 16.31 27.28
N GLU A 203 -4.65 16.06 26.01
CA GLU A 203 -5.55 16.40 24.89
C GLU A 203 -6.68 15.36 24.69
N GLN A 204 -6.73 14.32 25.52
CA GLN A 204 -7.72 13.24 25.46
C GLN A 204 -7.81 12.54 24.08
N ALA A 205 -6.68 12.50 23.37
CA ALA A 205 -6.63 11.89 22.04
C ALA A 205 -6.94 10.38 22.05
N PHE A 206 -6.68 9.73 23.19
CA PHE A 206 -6.91 8.29 23.39
C PHE A 206 -8.06 7.98 24.35
N LEU A 207 -8.97 8.92 24.61
CA LEU A 207 -10.10 8.75 25.52
C LEU A 207 -10.97 7.52 25.19
N MET A 208 -11.12 7.20 23.90
CA MET A 208 -11.86 6.03 23.42
C MET A 208 -11.24 4.69 23.88
N TYR A 209 -9.98 4.70 24.30
CA TYR A 209 -9.22 3.52 24.75
C TYR A 209 -8.94 3.52 26.25
N GLU A 210 -9.68 4.34 27.03
CA GLU A 210 -9.69 4.29 28.49
C GLU A 210 -10.52 3.06 28.93
N ASP A 211 -9.96 2.18 29.74
CA ASP A 211 -10.58 0.91 30.17
C ASP A 211 -11.20 0.09 29.02
N TYR A 212 -10.49 0.04 27.92
CA TYR A 212 -10.96 -0.62 26.71
C TYR A 212 -10.58 -2.11 26.69
N SER A 213 -11.51 -2.96 26.26
CA SER A 213 -11.28 -4.41 26.09
C SER A 213 -12.00 -4.92 24.83
N GLU A 214 -11.28 -5.62 23.94
CA GLU A 214 -11.85 -6.22 22.72
C GLU A 214 -11.17 -7.55 22.37
N PRO A 215 -11.97 -8.56 21.89
CA PRO A 215 -11.40 -9.82 21.41
C PRO A 215 -10.43 -9.64 20.23
N ILE A 216 -9.29 -10.30 20.30
CA ILE A 216 -8.22 -10.23 19.27
C ILE A 216 -8.78 -10.50 17.87
N ARG A 217 -9.61 -11.53 17.72
CA ARG A 217 -10.15 -12.01 16.44
C ARG A 217 -11.03 -10.99 15.70
N THR A 218 -11.60 -10.02 16.43
CA THR A 218 -12.52 -9.00 15.90
C THR A 218 -11.93 -7.61 15.89
N LEU A 219 -10.74 -7.44 16.47
CA LEU A 219 -10.07 -6.16 16.60
C LEU A 219 -9.64 -5.61 15.23
N PRO A 220 -10.22 -4.49 14.75
CA PRO A 220 -9.92 -3.97 13.41
C PRO A 220 -8.54 -3.32 13.34
N SER A 221 -7.93 -3.34 12.15
CA SER A 221 -6.56 -2.85 11.90
C SER A 221 -6.34 -1.41 12.35
N HIS A 222 -7.28 -0.50 12.08
CA HIS A 222 -7.15 0.90 12.48
C HIS A 222 -7.11 1.08 14.01
N ARG A 223 -7.81 0.23 14.80
CA ARG A 223 -7.74 0.25 16.26
C ARG A 223 -6.41 -0.28 16.76
N ILE A 224 -5.89 -1.34 16.15
CA ILE A 224 -4.55 -1.87 16.48
C ILE A 224 -3.50 -0.77 16.29
N LEU A 225 -3.52 -0.06 15.16
CA LEU A 225 -2.58 1.03 14.89
C LEU A 225 -2.77 2.22 15.85
N ALA A 226 -4.01 2.55 16.20
CA ALA A 226 -4.31 3.59 17.19
C ALA A 226 -3.77 3.23 18.58
N ILE A 227 -4.01 2.00 19.04
CA ILE A 227 -3.54 1.46 20.32
C ILE A 227 -2.01 1.45 20.35
N ASN A 228 -1.35 0.96 19.29
CA ASN A 228 0.10 0.95 19.19
C ASN A 228 0.69 2.37 19.22
N ARG A 229 0.04 3.36 18.57
CA ARG A 229 0.43 4.77 18.65
C ARG A 229 0.31 5.31 20.07
N GLY A 230 -0.78 4.98 20.78
CA GLY A 230 -0.99 5.36 22.17
C GLY A 230 0.06 4.76 23.09
N GLU A 231 0.39 3.49 22.93
CA GLU A 231 1.45 2.80 23.68
C GLU A 231 2.84 3.42 23.41
N LYS A 232 3.18 3.68 22.14
CA LYS A 232 4.43 4.33 21.74
C LYS A 232 4.59 5.73 22.33
N LYS A 233 3.49 6.48 22.49
CA LYS A 233 3.47 7.79 23.15
C LYS A 233 3.47 7.69 24.68
N GLY A 234 3.32 6.48 25.24
CA GLY A 234 3.17 6.24 26.66
C GLY A 234 1.79 6.62 27.24
N ALA A 235 0.86 7.04 26.37
CA ALA A 235 -0.50 7.40 26.74
C ALA A 235 -1.40 6.18 27.05
N LEU A 236 -1.04 5.00 26.55
CA LEU A 236 -1.73 3.75 26.84
C LEU A 236 -0.78 2.69 27.38
N LYS A 237 -1.25 1.93 28.37
CA LYS A 237 -0.66 0.64 28.77
C LYS A 237 -1.49 -0.46 28.11
N VAL A 238 -0.85 -1.34 27.34
CA VAL A 238 -1.52 -2.35 26.52
C VAL A 238 -1.13 -3.73 26.99
N LYS A 239 -2.09 -4.62 27.16
CA LYS A 239 -1.89 -6.02 27.56
C LYS A 239 -2.75 -6.95 26.72
N LEU A 240 -2.20 -8.13 26.43
CA LEU A 240 -2.98 -9.29 26.03
C LEU A 240 -3.45 -9.96 27.31
N THR A 241 -4.76 -10.16 27.47
CA THR A 241 -5.34 -10.87 28.61
C THR A 241 -6.04 -12.13 28.16
N ALA A 242 -6.06 -13.12 29.04
CA ALA A 242 -6.72 -14.39 28.84
C ALA A 242 -7.04 -15.01 30.20
N ASP A 243 -7.96 -15.95 30.24
CA ASP A 243 -8.23 -16.74 31.44
C ASP A 243 -7.05 -17.69 31.73
N HIS A 244 -6.13 -17.19 32.56
CA HIS A 244 -4.91 -17.91 32.89
C HIS A 244 -5.19 -19.23 33.62
N ASP A 245 -6.13 -19.27 34.55
CA ASP A 245 -6.40 -20.46 35.34
C ASP A 245 -7.01 -21.57 34.47
N LYS A 246 -7.93 -21.22 33.60
CA LYS A 246 -8.48 -22.13 32.60
C LYS A 246 -7.40 -22.64 31.62
N ASN A 247 -6.50 -21.79 31.18
CA ASN A 247 -5.43 -22.18 30.27
C ASN A 247 -4.37 -23.06 30.95
N ILE A 248 -4.03 -22.81 32.20
CA ILE A 248 -3.15 -23.64 33.01
C ILE A 248 -3.81 -25.03 33.24
N GLN A 249 -5.09 -25.06 33.57
CA GLN A 249 -5.82 -26.35 33.73
C GLN A 249 -5.77 -27.14 32.42
N ARG A 250 -6.07 -26.52 31.27
CA ARG A 250 -5.97 -27.17 29.96
C ARG A 250 -4.53 -27.64 29.64
N PHE A 251 -3.52 -26.93 30.15
CA PHE A 251 -2.13 -27.30 30.00
C PHE A 251 -1.80 -28.54 30.83
N TYR A 252 -2.35 -28.63 32.07
CA TYR A 252 -2.24 -29.84 32.87
C TYR A 252 -2.93 -31.02 32.20
N ASP A 253 -4.18 -30.88 31.76
CA ASP A 253 -4.98 -31.95 31.11
C ASP A 253 -4.28 -32.50 29.87
N LYS A 254 -3.47 -31.67 29.19
CA LYS A 254 -2.75 -32.08 28.01
C LYS A 254 -1.44 -32.82 28.30
N LEU A 255 -0.77 -32.53 29.40
CA LEU A 255 0.57 -33.04 29.72
C LEU A 255 0.59 -34.04 30.89
N ILE A 256 -0.35 -33.95 31.81
CA ILE A 256 -0.45 -34.90 32.90
C ILE A 256 -1.46 -35.98 32.49
N THR A 257 -0.90 -37.08 31.97
CA THR A 257 -1.70 -38.15 31.35
C THR A 257 -2.14 -39.23 32.31
N ARG A 258 -1.52 -39.33 33.51
CA ARG A 258 -1.86 -40.31 34.54
C ARG A 258 -1.44 -39.80 35.93
N PRO A 259 -2.11 -40.27 37.02
CA PRO A 259 -1.70 -39.98 38.39
C PRO A 259 -0.34 -40.61 38.70
N SER A 260 0.54 -39.83 39.34
CA SER A 260 1.84 -40.28 39.79
C SER A 260 2.30 -39.50 41.04
N ILE A 261 3.35 -39.91 41.69
CA ILE A 261 3.95 -39.17 42.81
C ILE A 261 4.46 -37.78 42.37
N PHE A 262 4.63 -37.55 41.04
CA PHE A 262 5.13 -36.31 40.45
C PHE A 262 4.00 -35.32 40.11
N THR A 263 2.72 -35.71 40.22
CA THR A 263 1.60 -34.92 39.72
C THR A 263 1.59 -33.46 40.23
N GLN A 264 1.76 -33.26 41.55
CA GLN A 264 1.79 -31.92 42.15
C GLN A 264 3.03 -31.11 41.69
N THR A 265 4.18 -31.75 41.63
CA THR A 265 5.44 -31.11 41.18
C THR A 265 5.40 -30.76 39.71
N LEU A 266 4.79 -31.62 38.87
CA LEU A 266 4.54 -31.34 37.45
C LEU A 266 3.59 -30.16 37.29
N GLN A 267 2.49 -30.09 38.05
CA GLN A 267 1.60 -28.95 38.03
C GLN A 267 2.32 -27.64 38.33
N THR A 268 3.19 -27.65 39.35
CA THR A 268 4.01 -26.48 39.72
C THR A 268 4.95 -26.08 38.60
N ALA A 269 5.71 -27.06 38.04
CA ALA A 269 6.64 -26.79 36.92
C ALA A 269 5.94 -26.28 35.66
N LEU A 270 4.79 -26.88 35.31
CA LEU A 270 3.99 -26.45 34.15
C LEU A 270 3.38 -25.07 34.35
N SER A 271 2.89 -24.75 35.57
CA SER A 271 2.37 -23.42 35.89
C SER A 271 3.45 -22.35 35.79
N ASP A 272 4.67 -22.62 36.31
CA ASP A 272 5.81 -21.72 36.15
C ASP A 272 6.20 -21.56 34.69
N GLY A 273 6.31 -22.65 33.94
CA GLY A 273 6.59 -22.63 32.49
C GLY A 273 5.56 -21.80 31.74
N TYR A 274 4.28 -21.97 32.00
CA TYR A 274 3.22 -21.19 31.37
C TYR A 274 3.36 -19.68 31.68
N LYS A 275 3.44 -19.32 32.97
CA LYS A 275 3.44 -17.91 33.42
C LYS A 275 4.73 -17.16 33.04
N ARG A 276 5.88 -17.80 33.20
CA ARG A 276 7.19 -17.18 33.05
C ARG A 276 7.75 -17.25 31.62
N LEU A 277 7.47 -18.33 30.89
CA LEU A 277 8.09 -18.58 29.59
C LEU A 277 7.08 -18.52 28.43
N LEU A 278 6.01 -19.32 28.47
CA LEU A 278 5.16 -19.56 27.32
C LEU A 278 4.23 -18.39 27.02
N PHE A 279 3.44 -17.95 28.02
CA PHE A 279 2.48 -16.89 27.82
C PHE A 279 3.12 -15.55 27.42
N PRO A 280 4.21 -15.06 28.08
CA PRO A 280 4.84 -13.80 27.67
C PRO A 280 5.49 -13.88 26.30
N ALA A 281 5.96 -15.06 25.87
CA ALA A 281 6.50 -15.25 24.53
C ALA A 281 5.40 -15.19 23.47
N LEU A 282 4.27 -15.88 23.70
CA LEU A 282 3.13 -15.87 22.80
C LEU A 282 2.37 -14.53 22.79
N GLU A 283 2.33 -13.82 23.91
CA GLU A 283 1.78 -12.45 23.95
C GLU A 283 2.54 -11.52 22.99
N ARG A 284 3.89 -11.50 23.09
CA ARG A 284 4.72 -10.70 22.16
C ARG A 284 4.52 -11.12 20.71
N GLU A 285 4.47 -12.42 20.46
CA GLU A 285 4.28 -12.98 19.13
C GLU A 285 2.92 -12.59 18.53
N ILE A 286 1.84 -12.76 19.30
CA ILE A 286 0.48 -12.40 18.86
C ILE A 286 0.37 -10.89 18.63
N ARG A 287 0.94 -10.07 19.50
CA ARG A 287 0.95 -8.61 19.33
C ARG A 287 1.74 -8.21 18.08
N SER A 288 2.89 -8.84 17.80
CA SER A 288 3.63 -8.62 16.56
C SER A 288 2.80 -8.99 15.33
N LEU A 289 2.17 -10.17 15.35
CA LEU A 289 1.34 -10.65 14.24
C LEU A 289 0.12 -9.72 13.99
N LEU A 290 -0.54 -9.26 15.06
CA LEU A 290 -1.63 -8.28 14.95
C LEU A 290 -1.14 -6.99 14.30
N THR A 291 0.02 -6.49 14.73
CA THR A 291 0.63 -5.29 14.17
C THR A 291 0.99 -5.46 12.69
N GLU A 292 1.69 -6.54 12.33
CA GLU A 292 2.06 -6.85 10.95
C GLU A 292 0.85 -6.93 10.01
N ASN A 293 -0.23 -7.61 10.46
CA ASN A 293 -1.47 -7.70 9.69
C ASN A 293 -2.15 -6.33 9.54
N ALA A 294 -2.17 -5.53 10.61
CA ALA A 294 -2.76 -4.19 10.58
C ALA A 294 -1.97 -3.24 9.68
N GLU A 295 -0.65 -3.28 9.75
CA GLU A 295 0.24 -2.51 8.89
C GLU A 295 0.07 -2.90 7.42
N LYS A 296 0.06 -4.19 7.10
CA LYS A 296 -0.14 -4.69 5.72
C LYS A 296 -1.47 -4.22 5.15
N GLN A 297 -2.56 -4.31 5.91
CA GLN A 297 -3.87 -3.83 5.48
C GLN A 297 -3.87 -2.32 5.25
N ALA A 298 -3.31 -1.53 6.18
CA ALA A 298 -3.21 -0.08 6.05
C ALA A 298 -2.35 0.33 4.84
N ILE A 299 -1.21 -0.31 4.62
CA ILE A 299 -0.32 -0.05 3.48
C ILE A 299 -1.03 -0.34 2.15
N ASN A 300 -1.81 -1.42 2.07
CA ASN A 300 -2.61 -1.74 0.87
C ASN A 300 -3.64 -0.63 0.57
N ILE A 301 -4.32 -0.11 1.60
CA ILE A 301 -5.27 1.00 1.44
C ILE A 301 -4.54 2.27 1.00
N PHE A 302 -3.38 2.58 1.60
CA PHE A 302 -2.58 3.74 1.20
C PHE A 302 -2.11 3.63 -0.25
N GLY A 303 -1.71 2.42 -0.69
CA GLY A 303 -1.38 2.14 -2.08
C GLY A 303 -2.57 2.36 -3.02
N ALA A 304 -3.76 1.89 -2.65
CA ALA A 304 -4.98 2.09 -3.43
C ALA A 304 -5.35 3.57 -3.52
N ASN A 305 -5.30 4.31 -2.40
CA ASN A 305 -5.55 5.76 -2.39
C ASN A 305 -4.54 6.51 -3.28
N LEU A 306 -3.25 6.19 -3.21
CA LEU A 306 -2.23 6.77 -4.07
C LEU A 306 -2.51 6.48 -5.55
N LYS A 307 -2.84 5.23 -5.90
CA LYS A 307 -3.17 4.83 -7.27
C LYS A 307 -4.29 5.69 -7.86
N GLN A 308 -5.35 5.93 -7.09
CA GLN A 308 -6.46 6.76 -7.52
C GLN A 308 -6.07 8.23 -7.70
N LEU A 309 -5.24 8.77 -6.79
CA LEU A 309 -4.73 10.14 -6.93
C LEU A 309 -3.89 10.32 -8.20
N LEU A 310 -3.02 9.34 -8.52
CA LEU A 310 -2.17 9.37 -9.70
C LEU A 310 -2.95 9.22 -11.00
N LEU A 311 -4.03 8.45 -10.99
CA LEU A 311 -4.86 8.16 -12.15
C LEU A 311 -6.04 9.12 -12.33
N GLN A 312 -6.14 10.22 -11.56
CA GLN A 312 -7.16 11.24 -11.77
C GLN A 312 -7.09 11.82 -13.18
N ALA A 313 -8.26 12.14 -13.74
CA ALA A 313 -8.36 12.76 -15.06
C ALA A 313 -7.62 14.10 -15.09
N PRO A 314 -6.70 14.32 -16.04
CA PRO A 314 -6.01 15.60 -16.19
C PRO A 314 -6.95 16.67 -16.77
N LEU A 315 -6.82 17.93 -16.30
CA LEU A 315 -7.47 19.10 -16.89
C LEU A 315 -6.47 19.81 -17.80
N ALA A 316 -6.11 19.15 -18.90
CA ALA A 316 -5.16 19.69 -19.86
C ALA A 316 -5.74 20.88 -20.67
N GLY A 317 -4.86 21.72 -21.21
CA GLY A 317 -5.26 22.83 -22.10
C GLY A 317 -5.74 24.10 -21.39
N HIS A 318 -5.84 24.12 -20.06
CA HIS A 318 -6.22 25.27 -19.27
C HIS A 318 -5.04 26.16 -18.88
N VAL A 319 -5.24 27.49 -18.89
CA VAL A 319 -4.40 28.43 -18.16
C VAL A 319 -4.85 28.43 -16.71
N VAL A 320 -3.97 28.06 -15.81
CA VAL A 320 -4.29 27.79 -14.41
C VAL A 320 -3.63 28.79 -13.48
N MET A 321 -4.41 29.36 -12.56
CA MET A 321 -3.89 30.12 -11.42
C MET A 321 -3.84 29.20 -10.19
N GLY A 322 -2.65 28.86 -9.71
CA GLY A 322 -2.42 28.11 -8.47
C GLY A 322 -2.32 29.05 -7.29
N LEU A 323 -3.08 28.75 -6.24
CA LEU A 323 -3.10 29.48 -4.97
C LEU A 323 -2.62 28.54 -3.86
N ASP A 324 -1.53 28.94 -3.17
CA ASP A 324 -1.01 28.28 -1.98
C ASP A 324 -1.36 29.13 -0.74
N PRO A 325 -2.44 28.78 -0.02
CA PRO A 325 -2.99 29.61 1.04
C PRO A 325 -2.08 29.77 2.26
N GLY A 326 -2.13 30.93 2.91
CA GLY A 326 -1.39 31.17 4.15
C GLY A 326 -1.84 32.42 4.88
N TYR A 327 -2.00 32.31 6.23
CA TYR A 327 -2.48 33.42 7.04
C TYR A 327 -1.44 34.54 7.23
N ARG A 328 -0.23 34.21 7.67
CA ARG A 328 0.78 35.20 8.07
C ARG A 328 1.58 35.78 6.91
N THR A 329 1.91 34.96 5.94
CA THR A 329 2.80 35.33 4.83
C THR A 329 2.04 35.66 3.56
N GLY A 330 0.71 35.70 3.60
CA GLY A 330 -0.18 35.85 2.46
C GLY A 330 -0.28 34.58 1.61
N CYS A 331 -1.28 34.54 0.72
CA CYS A 331 -1.49 33.48 -0.25
C CYS A 331 -0.53 33.64 -1.44
N LYS A 332 0.33 32.64 -1.70
CA LYS A 332 1.21 32.65 -2.88
C LYS A 332 0.44 32.25 -4.11
N MET A 333 0.71 32.94 -5.19
CA MET A 333 0.01 32.78 -6.46
C MET A 333 1.02 32.55 -7.59
N ALA A 334 0.72 31.59 -8.45
CA ALA A 334 1.41 31.38 -9.70
C ALA A 334 0.41 31.13 -10.82
N ILE A 335 0.63 31.70 -11.99
CA ILE A 335 -0.15 31.42 -13.21
C ILE A 335 0.71 30.62 -14.15
N VAL A 336 0.19 29.48 -14.60
CA VAL A 336 0.83 28.63 -15.59
C VAL A 336 0.00 28.55 -16.86
N ASP A 337 0.66 28.50 -18.00
CA ASP A 337 -0.01 28.27 -19.28
C ASP A 337 -0.43 26.80 -19.46
N ALA A 338 -1.05 26.48 -20.60
CA ALA A 338 -1.52 25.13 -20.92
C ALA A 338 -0.39 24.06 -20.95
N THR A 339 0.88 24.48 -21.03
CA THR A 339 2.07 23.60 -21.03
C THR A 339 2.74 23.52 -19.66
N GLY A 340 2.23 24.26 -18.67
CA GLY A 340 2.78 24.35 -17.32
C GLY A 340 3.94 25.36 -17.17
N GLN A 341 4.21 26.23 -18.17
CA GLN A 341 5.17 27.32 -18.06
C GLN A 341 4.61 28.46 -17.21
N ILE A 342 5.47 29.08 -16.41
CA ILE A 342 5.06 30.19 -15.52
C ILE A 342 4.90 31.47 -16.33
N LEU A 343 3.69 32.05 -16.30
CA LEU A 343 3.36 33.34 -16.94
C LEU A 343 3.46 34.51 -15.96
N ALA A 344 3.11 34.28 -14.70
CA ALA A 344 3.16 35.29 -13.63
C ALA A 344 3.19 34.63 -12.25
N HIS A 345 3.67 35.37 -11.26
CA HIS A 345 3.63 34.97 -9.87
C HIS A 345 3.49 36.17 -8.92
N GLY A 346 3.20 35.91 -7.67
CA GLY A 346 3.09 36.96 -6.65
C GLY A 346 2.49 36.50 -5.34
N VAL A 347 2.19 37.45 -4.47
CA VAL A 347 1.53 37.23 -3.18
C VAL A 347 0.23 38.01 -3.14
N LEU A 348 -0.79 37.41 -2.56
CA LEU A 348 -2.11 37.98 -2.31
C LEU A 348 -2.34 38.04 -0.79
N TYR A 349 -2.79 39.17 -0.30
CA TYR A 349 -3.06 39.36 1.13
C TYR A 349 -4.56 39.32 1.39
N ILE A 350 -5.11 38.13 1.46
CA ILE A 350 -6.55 37.86 1.50
C ILE A 350 -7.09 37.94 2.95
N THR A 351 -6.24 37.61 3.94
CA THR A 351 -6.64 37.42 5.34
C THR A 351 -6.14 38.52 6.29
N MET A 352 -5.50 39.60 5.79
CA MET A 352 -4.88 40.62 6.63
C MET A 352 -5.83 41.81 6.95
N SER A 353 -6.23 42.57 5.94
CA SER A 353 -7.13 43.71 6.08
C SER A 353 -8.04 43.82 4.86
N GLU A 354 -9.18 44.49 5.00
CA GLU A 354 -10.10 44.66 3.87
C GLU A 354 -9.48 45.47 2.71
N ASP A 355 -8.66 46.48 2.99
CA ASP A 355 -7.91 47.22 1.95
C ASP A 355 -6.91 46.33 1.21
N ALA A 356 -6.21 45.45 1.91
CA ALA A 356 -5.29 44.51 1.30
C ALA A 356 -6.02 43.43 0.48
N LYS A 357 -7.19 43.00 0.95
CA LYS A 357 -8.07 42.06 0.28
C LYS A 357 -8.63 42.66 -1.03
N GLU A 358 -9.06 43.93 -1.02
CA GLU A 358 -9.54 44.63 -2.19
C GLU A 358 -8.44 44.85 -3.24
N LYS A 359 -7.24 45.27 -2.82
CA LYS A 359 -6.06 45.33 -3.70
C LYS A 359 -5.71 43.97 -4.31
N SER A 360 -5.83 42.90 -3.53
CA SER A 360 -5.61 41.52 -4.03
C SER A 360 -6.68 41.14 -5.04
N ALA A 361 -7.96 41.53 -4.82
CA ALA A 361 -9.05 41.28 -5.76
C ALA A 361 -8.81 41.96 -7.10
N GLN A 362 -8.47 43.25 -7.09
CA GLN A 362 -8.17 44.01 -8.31
C GLN A 362 -6.99 43.39 -9.06
N LYS A 363 -5.93 42.96 -8.35
CA LYS A 363 -4.79 42.30 -8.96
C LYS A 363 -5.18 40.98 -9.63
N VAL A 364 -5.97 40.14 -8.96
CA VAL A 364 -6.45 38.85 -9.50
C VAL A 364 -7.30 39.08 -10.75
N LEU A 365 -8.23 40.06 -10.74
CA LEU A 365 -9.06 40.41 -11.91
C LEU A 365 -8.22 40.82 -13.10
N GLN A 366 -7.20 41.68 -12.90
CA GLN A 366 -6.29 42.11 -13.96
C GLN A 366 -5.53 40.92 -14.55
N LEU A 367 -5.02 39.99 -13.69
CA LEU A 367 -4.28 38.83 -14.12
C LEU A 367 -5.14 37.80 -14.84
N ILE A 368 -6.37 37.55 -14.38
CA ILE A 368 -7.35 36.69 -15.08
C ILE A 368 -7.57 37.20 -16.50
N LYS A 369 -7.84 38.49 -16.65
CA LYS A 369 -8.07 39.11 -17.96
C LYS A 369 -6.83 39.10 -18.85
N LYS A 370 -5.65 39.42 -18.28
CA LYS A 370 -4.39 39.53 -19.02
C LYS A 370 -3.95 38.18 -19.59
N TYR A 371 -4.08 37.10 -18.81
CA TYR A 371 -3.56 35.77 -19.18
C TYR A 371 -4.65 34.79 -19.60
N ASN A 372 -5.90 35.23 -19.70
CA ASN A 372 -7.06 34.38 -20.02
C ASN A 372 -7.15 33.16 -19.09
N VAL A 373 -6.99 33.38 -17.79
CA VAL A 373 -7.11 32.30 -16.80
C VAL A 373 -8.52 31.72 -16.85
N THR A 374 -8.62 30.41 -17.00
CA THR A 374 -9.89 29.66 -17.07
C THR A 374 -10.18 28.82 -15.84
N LEU A 375 -9.12 28.55 -15.03
CA LEU A 375 -9.22 27.67 -13.88
C LEU A 375 -8.34 28.16 -12.72
N ILE A 376 -8.87 28.09 -11.49
CA ILE A 376 -8.15 28.43 -10.27
C ILE A 376 -8.01 27.17 -9.42
N SER A 377 -6.78 26.81 -9.08
CA SER A 377 -6.42 25.69 -8.18
C SER A 377 -6.08 26.23 -6.81
N ILE A 378 -6.84 25.86 -5.79
CA ILE A 378 -6.64 26.32 -4.41
C ILE A 378 -6.11 25.15 -3.57
N GLY A 379 -4.95 25.31 -2.94
CA GLY A 379 -4.41 24.34 -1.99
C GLY A 379 -5.34 24.13 -0.80
N ASN A 380 -5.40 22.90 -0.28
CA ASN A 380 -6.32 22.51 0.80
C ASN A 380 -5.73 22.65 2.21
N GLY A 381 -4.66 23.42 2.37
CA GLY A 381 -4.01 23.63 3.67
C GLY A 381 -4.59 24.76 4.50
N THR A 382 -3.71 25.37 5.31
CA THR A 382 -4.08 26.48 6.20
C THR A 382 -4.59 27.70 5.41
N ALA A 383 -5.72 28.31 5.82
CA ALA A 383 -6.41 29.42 5.13
C ALA A 383 -7.03 29.04 3.76
N SER A 384 -7.20 27.75 3.47
CA SER A 384 -7.86 27.29 2.24
C SER A 384 -9.30 27.81 2.13
N PHE A 385 -10.05 27.74 3.24
CA PHE A 385 -11.46 28.16 3.25
C PHE A 385 -11.62 29.66 2.97
N GLU A 386 -10.82 30.50 3.61
CA GLU A 386 -10.83 31.95 3.40
C GLU A 386 -10.42 32.31 1.97
N THR A 387 -9.48 31.56 1.40
CA THR A 387 -9.06 31.72 0.01
C THR A 387 -10.15 31.25 -0.98
N GLU A 388 -10.87 30.18 -0.66
CA GLU A 388 -12.04 29.71 -1.42
C GLU A 388 -13.17 30.75 -1.37
N GLU A 389 -13.49 31.28 -0.17
CA GLU A 389 -14.51 32.32 0.00
C GLU A 389 -14.19 33.59 -0.82
N PHE A 390 -12.95 34.05 -0.74
CA PHE A 390 -12.46 35.15 -1.54
C PHE A 390 -12.62 34.88 -3.04
N THR A 391 -12.21 33.72 -3.51
CA THR A 391 -12.25 33.35 -4.93
C THR A 391 -13.68 33.22 -5.45
N ALA A 392 -14.55 32.54 -4.71
CA ALA A 392 -15.96 32.35 -5.08
C ALA A 392 -16.71 33.69 -5.15
N LYS A 393 -16.50 34.60 -4.16
CA LYS A 393 -17.07 35.93 -4.15
C LYS A 393 -16.56 36.74 -5.35
N LEU A 394 -15.27 36.72 -5.64
CA LEU A 394 -14.69 37.43 -6.78
C LEU A 394 -15.28 36.99 -8.11
N ILE A 395 -15.49 35.70 -8.30
CA ILE A 395 -16.12 35.10 -9.50
C ILE A 395 -17.57 35.56 -9.63
N ALA A 396 -18.34 35.50 -8.54
CA ALA A 396 -19.74 35.85 -8.52
C ALA A 396 -19.97 37.37 -8.75
N ASP A 397 -19.27 38.22 -8.00
CA ASP A 397 -19.44 39.69 -8.06
C ASP A 397 -19.04 40.27 -9.41
N ASN A 398 -18.15 39.61 -10.16
CA ASN A 398 -17.67 40.07 -11.46
C ASN A 398 -18.16 39.23 -12.65
N ASN A 399 -19.07 38.28 -12.39
CA ASN A 399 -19.63 37.37 -13.39
C ASN A 399 -18.56 36.72 -14.30
N LEU A 400 -17.48 36.24 -13.71
CA LEU A 400 -16.34 35.68 -14.45
C LEU A 400 -16.66 34.28 -14.99
N ASN A 401 -16.23 34.01 -16.21
CA ASN A 401 -16.29 32.66 -16.76
C ASN A 401 -15.05 31.84 -16.35
N VAL A 402 -14.81 31.76 -15.05
CA VAL A 402 -13.70 31.03 -14.42
C VAL A 402 -14.28 30.03 -13.42
N HIS A 403 -13.71 28.85 -13.35
CA HIS A 403 -14.04 27.85 -12.35
C HIS A 403 -12.91 27.70 -11.35
N TYR A 404 -13.21 27.19 -10.17
CA TYR A 404 -12.17 26.83 -9.22
C TYR A 404 -12.36 25.41 -8.68
N LEU A 405 -11.30 24.85 -8.13
CA LEU A 405 -11.35 23.59 -7.39
C LEU A 405 -10.31 23.61 -6.25
N ILE A 406 -10.62 22.80 -5.23
CA ILE A 406 -9.70 22.58 -4.12
C ILE A 406 -8.79 21.42 -4.49
N THR A 407 -7.47 21.67 -4.45
CA THR A 407 -6.44 20.72 -4.81
C THR A 407 -5.66 20.28 -3.57
N SER A 408 -5.39 18.99 -3.43
CA SER A 408 -4.51 18.53 -2.35
C SER A 408 -3.12 19.12 -2.52
N GLU A 409 -2.63 19.86 -1.52
CA GLU A 409 -1.27 20.38 -1.47
C GLU A 409 -0.27 19.41 -0.84
N ALA A 410 -0.73 18.19 -0.47
CA ALA A 410 0.12 17.19 0.16
C ALA A 410 1.42 16.99 -0.62
N GLY A 411 2.55 17.08 0.08
CA GLY A 411 3.88 16.99 -0.48
C GLY A 411 4.35 18.20 -1.32
N ALA A 412 3.53 19.22 -1.57
CA ALA A 412 3.95 20.40 -2.33
C ALA A 412 5.10 21.15 -1.63
N SER A 413 5.06 21.27 -0.31
CA SER A 413 6.14 21.86 0.50
C SER A 413 7.44 21.02 0.43
N VAL A 414 7.32 19.68 0.39
CA VAL A 414 8.48 18.78 0.25
C VAL A 414 9.10 18.92 -1.15
N TYR A 415 8.25 18.95 -2.19
CA TYR A 415 8.72 19.20 -3.55
C TYR A 415 9.41 20.55 -3.67
N SER A 416 8.79 21.64 -3.21
CA SER A 416 9.30 23.01 -3.37
C SER A 416 10.68 23.21 -2.78
N ALA A 417 11.01 22.49 -1.69
CA ALA A 417 12.32 22.48 -1.04
C ALA A 417 13.30 21.46 -1.63
N SER A 418 12.86 20.60 -2.55
CA SER A 418 13.67 19.53 -3.10
C SER A 418 14.72 20.05 -4.10
N LYS A 419 15.81 19.28 -4.27
CA LYS A 419 16.82 19.54 -5.29
C LYS A 419 16.22 19.58 -6.69
N LEU A 420 15.24 18.71 -6.97
CA LEU A 420 14.55 18.66 -8.25
C LEU A 420 13.81 19.97 -8.54
N ALA A 421 13.10 20.53 -7.55
CA ALA A 421 12.41 21.81 -7.74
C ALA A 421 13.36 22.99 -7.94
N VAL A 422 14.54 22.95 -7.31
CA VAL A 422 15.61 23.93 -7.55
C VAL A 422 16.14 23.82 -8.98
N GLU A 423 16.34 22.62 -9.48
CA GLU A 423 16.79 22.37 -10.86
C GLU A 423 15.74 22.78 -11.91
N GLU A 424 14.44 22.53 -11.64
CA GLU A 424 13.33 22.88 -12.56
C GLU A 424 12.97 24.37 -12.54
N LEU A 425 13.11 25.03 -11.40
CA LEU A 425 12.65 26.40 -11.16
C LEU A 425 13.71 27.20 -10.38
N PRO A 426 14.93 27.39 -10.95
CA PRO A 426 16.06 28.01 -10.26
C PRO A 426 15.78 29.46 -9.84
N ASP A 427 15.03 30.22 -10.65
CA ASP A 427 14.79 31.65 -10.48
C ASP A 427 13.65 31.97 -9.51
N TYR A 428 12.99 30.94 -8.94
CA TYR A 428 11.82 31.12 -8.07
C TYR A 428 12.12 30.65 -6.65
N ASP A 429 11.58 31.35 -5.67
CA ASP A 429 11.70 30.95 -4.27
C ASP A 429 10.84 29.71 -3.92
N VAL A 430 11.11 29.12 -2.76
CA VAL A 430 10.45 27.89 -2.31
C VAL A 430 8.92 28.03 -2.25
N THR A 431 8.40 29.20 -1.93
CA THR A 431 6.96 29.42 -1.76
C THR A 431 6.24 29.52 -3.11
N ILE A 432 6.85 30.15 -4.09
CA ILE A 432 6.31 30.22 -5.47
C ILE A 432 6.37 28.84 -6.13
N ARG A 433 7.42 28.05 -5.93
CA ARG A 433 7.46 26.66 -6.41
C ARG A 433 6.30 25.81 -5.90
N GLY A 434 5.86 26.05 -4.65
CA GLY A 434 4.65 25.43 -4.09
C GLY A 434 3.39 25.76 -4.89
N ALA A 435 3.13 27.04 -5.14
CA ALA A 435 1.99 27.50 -5.91
C ALA A 435 2.01 26.99 -7.37
N VAL A 436 3.20 26.92 -7.99
CA VAL A 436 3.37 26.32 -9.33
C VAL A 436 3.00 24.83 -9.31
N SER A 437 3.46 24.08 -8.30
CA SER A 437 3.11 22.67 -8.18
C SER A 437 1.61 22.46 -8.02
N ILE A 438 0.93 23.29 -7.21
CA ILE A 438 -0.52 23.25 -7.04
C ILE A 438 -1.25 23.51 -8.36
N ALA A 439 -0.77 24.45 -9.19
CA ALA A 439 -1.34 24.72 -10.50
C ALA A 439 -1.14 23.55 -11.48
N ARG A 440 0.09 23.05 -11.61
CA ARG A 440 0.44 21.96 -12.54
C ARG A 440 -0.21 20.64 -12.16
N ARG A 441 -0.48 20.43 -10.87
CA ARG A 441 -1.07 19.18 -10.36
C ARG A 441 -2.46 18.88 -10.92
N ILE A 442 -3.24 19.89 -11.27
CA ILE A 442 -4.53 19.68 -11.92
C ILE A 442 -4.42 19.53 -13.44
N GLN A 443 -3.38 20.09 -14.04
CA GLN A 443 -3.12 19.90 -15.48
C GLN A 443 -2.69 18.46 -15.77
N ASP A 444 -1.77 17.89 -14.98
CA ASP A 444 -1.39 16.48 -15.00
C ASP A 444 -0.99 16.00 -13.61
N PRO A 445 -1.93 15.38 -12.86
CA PRO A 445 -1.67 14.85 -11.51
C PRO A 445 -0.51 13.85 -11.47
N LEU A 446 -0.42 12.94 -12.43
CA LEU A 446 0.62 11.91 -12.48
C LEU A 446 2.00 12.54 -12.66
N ALA A 447 2.16 13.41 -13.67
CA ALA A 447 3.45 14.03 -13.99
C ALA A 447 3.99 14.89 -12.84
N GLU A 448 3.12 15.48 -12.03
CA GLU A 448 3.51 16.32 -10.90
C GLU A 448 3.74 15.52 -9.62
N LEU A 449 2.85 14.56 -9.30
CA LEU A 449 2.95 13.79 -8.05
C LEU A 449 4.16 12.84 -8.03
N VAL A 450 4.62 12.33 -9.16
CA VAL A 450 5.82 11.48 -9.23
C VAL A 450 7.13 12.21 -8.88
N LYS A 451 7.12 13.55 -8.83
CA LYS A 451 8.25 14.37 -8.39
C LYS A 451 8.41 14.40 -6.88
N ILE A 452 7.39 13.97 -6.14
CA ILE A 452 7.30 14.02 -4.68
C ILE A 452 7.63 12.64 -4.13
N ASP A 453 8.34 12.58 -2.99
CA ASP A 453 8.47 11.33 -2.26
C ASP A 453 7.06 10.80 -1.93
N PRO A 454 6.69 9.57 -2.36
CA PRO A 454 5.35 9.05 -2.15
C PRO A 454 4.90 9.07 -0.68
N LYS A 455 5.83 8.94 0.25
CA LYS A 455 5.56 9.03 1.69
C LYS A 455 5.18 10.43 2.16
N ALA A 456 5.49 11.45 1.39
CA ALA A 456 5.08 12.83 1.68
C ALA A 456 3.67 13.16 1.13
N ILE A 457 3.10 12.27 0.30
CA ILE A 457 1.72 12.38 -0.16
C ILE A 457 0.83 11.80 0.93
N GLY A 458 -0.08 12.61 1.49
CA GLY A 458 -1.01 12.17 2.55
C GLY A 458 -2.08 11.24 1.99
N VAL A 459 -1.89 9.94 2.16
CA VAL A 459 -2.79 8.88 1.65
C VAL A 459 -3.50 8.11 2.76
N GLY A 460 -3.23 8.41 4.05
CA GLY A 460 -3.91 7.76 5.16
C GLY A 460 -3.50 8.23 6.55
N GLN A 461 -4.40 8.01 7.52
CA GLN A 461 -4.28 8.54 8.89
C GLN A 461 -3.10 7.97 9.70
N TYR A 462 -2.72 6.71 9.46
CA TYR A 462 -1.66 6.00 10.18
C TYR A 462 -0.39 5.79 9.35
N GLN A 463 -0.21 6.56 8.29
CA GLN A 463 0.90 6.42 7.33
C GLN A 463 2.28 6.46 7.99
N HIS A 464 2.44 7.24 9.07
CA HIS A 464 3.72 7.35 9.81
C HIS A 464 3.90 6.30 10.91
N ASP A 465 2.89 5.47 11.18
CA ASP A 465 2.91 4.47 12.26
C ASP A 465 3.13 3.04 11.74
N VAL A 466 3.13 2.84 10.44
CA VAL A 466 3.39 1.54 9.80
C VAL A 466 4.86 1.36 9.44
N ASN A 467 5.26 0.14 9.06
CA ASN A 467 6.60 -0.17 8.59
C ASN A 467 6.97 0.71 7.37
N GLN A 468 7.89 1.66 7.56
CA GLN A 468 8.25 2.67 6.56
C GLN A 468 8.99 2.08 5.34
N LYS A 469 9.66 0.94 5.48
CA LYS A 469 10.34 0.26 4.37
C LYS A 469 9.32 -0.42 3.45
N GLU A 470 8.37 -1.13 4.04
CA GLU A 470 7.29 -1.80 3.32
C GLU A 470 6.37 -0.77 2.64
N LEU A 471 6.00 0.28 3.37
CA LEU A 471 5.24 1.41 2.82
C LEU A 471 5.94 2.00 1.58
N SER A 472 7.24 2.34 1.68
CA SER A 472 7.98 2.90 0.55
C SER A 472 7.96 1.96 -0.65
N SER A 473 8.26 0.68 -0.44
CA SER A 473 8.26 -0.33 -1.51
C SER A 473 6.90 -0.45 -2.21
N THR A 474 5.82 -0.48 -1.43
CA THR A 474 4.45 -0.57 -1.98
C THR A 474 4.07 0.68 -2.76
N LEU A 475 4.36 1.88 -2.22
CA LEU A 475 4.04 3.14 -2.91
C LEU A 475 4.85 3.31 -4.19
N ASP A 476 6.14 2.94 -4.21
CA ASP A 476 6.99 2.96 -5.42
C ASP A 476 6.42 2.00 -6.48
N THR A 477 5.96 0.82 -6.07
CA THR A 477 5.30 -0.16 -6.93
C THR A 477 4.01 0.40 -7.55
N VAL A 478 3.22 1.13 -6.76
CA VAL A 478 1.98 1.77 -7.26
C VAL A 478 2.29 2.85 -8.29
N ILE A 479 3.33 3.66 -8.07
CA ILE A 479 3.75 4.68 -9.04
C ILE A 479 4.20 4.01 -10.33
N GLU A 480 5.05 2.98 -10.25
CA GLU A 480 5.47 2.22 -11.43
C GLU A 480 4.29 1.68 -12.22
N SER A 481 3.33 1.06 -11.53
CA SER A 481 2.10 0.55 -12.15
C SER A 481 1.30 1.66 -12.84
N ALA A 482 1.07 2.79 -12.17
CA ALA A 482 0.30 3.90 -12.71
C ALA A 482 0.98 4.51 -13.95
N VAL A 483 2.28 4.75 -13.89
CA VAL A 483 3.06 5.34 -15.00
C VAL A 483 3.07 4.43 -16.22
N ASN A 484 3.28 3.12 -16.04
CA ASN A 484 3.27 2.17 -17.14
C ASN A 484 1.85 1.91 -17.68
N HIS A 485 0.82 2.02 -16.84
CA HIS A 485 -0.57 1.93 -17.30
C HIS A 485 -0.94 3.09 -18.23
N VAL A 486 -0.61 4.31 -17.86
CA VAL A 486 -0.90 5.52 -18.64
C VAL A 486 0.00 5.59 -19.89
N GLY A 487 1.27 5.23 -19.74
CA GLY A 487 2.31 5.50 -20.74
C GLY A 487 2.81 6.95 -20.68
N VAL A 488 3.95 7.21 -21.29
CA VAL A 488 4.65 8.49 -21.12
C VAL A 488 5.09 9.07 -22.47
N ALA A 489 4.83 10.35 -22.68
CA ALA A 489 5.32 11.07 -23.87
C ALA A 489 6.83 11.31 -23.77
N LEU A 490 7.61 10.64 -24.61
CA LEU A 490 9.08 10.60 -24.56
C LEU A 490 9.71 12.01 -24.69
N ASN A 491 9.14 12.84 -25.55
CA ASN A 491 9.69 14.14 -25.87
C ASN A 491 9.39 15.24 -24.83
N THR A 492 8.44 15.04 -23.93
CA THR A 492 8.05 16.04 -22.92
C THR A 492 8.29 15.59 -21.48
N ALA A 493 8.45 14.29 -21.26
CA ALA A 493 8.57 13.73 -19.92
C ALA A 493 9.82 14.21 -19.17
N SER A 494 9.66 14.44 -17.87
CA SER A 494 10.78 14.69 -16.95
C SER A 494 11.54 13.40 -16.64
N ALA A 495 12.81 13.53 -16.23
CA ALA A 495 13.59 12.39 -15.75
C ALA A 495 12.93 11.71 -14.51
N ALA A 496 12.23 12.50 -13.70
CA ALA A 496 11.48 11.99 -12.55
C ALA A 496 10.32 11.06 -12.95
N LEU A 497 9.65 11.34 -14.07
CA LEU A 497 8.60 10.49 -14.61
C LEU A 497 9.20 9.26 -15.33
N LEU A 498 10.20 9.46 -16.16
CA LEU A 498 10.85 8.41 -16.96
C LEU A 498 11.45 7.28 -16.11
N LYS A 499 12.00 7.58 -14.92
CA LYS A 499 12.61 6.55 -14.04
C LYS A 499 11.63 5.47 -13.57
N HIS A 500 10.32 5.71 -13.67
CA HIS A 500 9.27 4.76 -13.29
C HIS A 500 8.76 3.91 -14.46
N ILE A 501 9.29 4.15 -15.67
CA ILE A 501 9.02 3.27 -16.81
C ILE A 501 9.79 1.96 -16.66
N ALA A 502 9.13 0.85 -16.95
CA ALA A 502 9.72 -0.49 -16.97
C ALA A 502 11.05 -0.51 -17.72
N GLY A 503 12.10 -1.03 -17.09
CA GLY A 503 13.44 -1.10 -17.69
C GLY A 503 14.26 0.20 -17.70
N ILE A 504 13.74 1.32 -17.17
CA ILE A 504 14.44 2.60 -17.08
C ILE A 504 14.82 2.92 -15.63
N ASN A 505 16.09 2.98 -15.33
CA ASN A 505 16.58 3.47 -14.04
C ASN A 505 16.86 4.98 -14.07
N ALA A 506 17.14 5.58 -12.90
CA ALA A 506 17.36 7.02 -12.76
C ALA A 506 18.50 7.57 -13.64
N ALA A 507 19.56 6.78 -13.86
CA ALA A 507 20.69 7.21 -14.71
C ALA A 507 20.29 7.22 -16.19
N VAL A 508 19.57 6.20 -16.65
CA VAL A 508 19.04 6.13 -18.02
C VAL A 508 18.01 7.23 -18.26
N ALA A 509 17.12 7.51 -17.31
CA ALA A 509 16.14 8.59 -17.40
C ALA A 509 16.82 9.96 -17.64
N LYS A 510 17.88 10.27 -16.88
CA LYS A 510 18.68 11.49 -17.09
C LYS A 510 19.38 11.51 -18.45
N ASN A 511 19.88 10.37 -18.91
CA ASN A 511 20.52 10.27 -20.22
C ASN A 511 19.54 10.47 -21.38
N ILE A 512 18.28 10.01 -21.24
CA ILE A 512 17.21 10.25 -22.22
C ILE A 512 16.95 11.76 -22.34
N VAL A 513 16.78 12.45 -21.22
CA VAL A 513 16.56 13.92 -21.21
C VAL A 513 17.77 14.63 -21.83
N LYS A 514 18.99 14.30 -21.41
CA LYS A 514 20.21 14.88 -21.96
C LYS A 514 20.32 14.64 -23.47
N TYR A 515 20.02 13.44 -23.95
CA TYR A 515 20.04 13.12 -25.38
C TYR A 515 19.06 14.01 -26.15
N ARG A 516 17.83 14.17 -25.63
CA ARG A 516 16.80 15.03 -26.22
C ARG A 516 17.24 16.51 -26.28
N ASP A 517 17.83 17.00 -25.19
CA ASP A 517 18.28 18.41 -25.10
C ASP A 517 19.44 18.69 -26.05
N THR A 518 20.29 17.68 -26.34
CA THR A 518 21.46 17.82 -27.20
C THR A 518 21.14 17.56 -28.67
N ASN A 519 20.30 16.59 -29.00
CA ASN A 519 20.05 16.10 -30.37
C ASN A 519 18.65 16.46 -30.90
N GLY A 520 17.83 17.13 -30.10
CA GLY A 520 16.44 17.42 -30.43
C GLY A 520 15.51 16.27 -30.10
N SER A 521 14.22 16.45 -30.43
CA SER A 521 13.15 15.47 -30.15
C SER A 521 13.39 14.14 -30.87
N PHE A 522 13.12 13.04 -30.16
CA PHE A 522 13.11 11.71 -30.75
C PHE A 522 12.08 11.60 -31.88
N LYS A 523 12.49 11.05 -33.01
CA LYS A 523 11.64 10.87 -34.19
C LYS A 523 10.99 9.48 -34.22
N ASN A 524 11.62 8.50 -33.60
CA ASN A 524 11.09 7.15 -33.46
C ASN A 524 11.67 6.46 -32.21
N ARG A 525 10.99 5.41 -31.73
CA ARG A 525 11.40 4.64 -30.53
C ARG A 525 12.78 3.99 -30.69
N LYS A 526 13.21 3.62 -31.92
CA LYS A 526 14.52 2.99 -32.16
C LYS A 526 15.68 3.90 -31.80
N GLU A 527 15.48 5.23 -31.80
CA GLU A 527 16.52 6.18 -31.40
C GLU A 527 16.89 6.08 -29.93
N LEU A 528 16.04 5.49 -29.09
CA LEU A 528 16.37 5.18 -27.70
C LEU A 528 17.64 4.31 -27.57
N LEU A 529 17.93 3.45 -28.54
CA LEU A 529 19.15 2.64 -28.57
C LEU A 529 20.45 3.49 -28.73
N LYS A 530 20.33 4.75 -29.12
CA LYS A 530 21.45 5.70 -29.18
C LYS A 530 21.73 6.35 -27.82
N VAL A 531 20.82 6.18 -26.84
CA VAL A 531 20.96 6.75 -25.50
C VAL A 531 21.97 5.94 -24.68
N THR A 532 22.93 6.65 -24.08
CA THR A 532 23.96 6.03 -23.25
C THR A 532 23.36 5.18 -22.12
N ARG A 533 23.82 3.96 -21.97
CA ARG A 533 23.38 2.95 -20.98
C ARG A 533 21.97 2.39 -21.21
N LEU A 534 21.32 2.66 -22.33
CA LEU A 534 20.07 2.04 -22.72
C LEU A 534 20.37 0.95 -23.76
N GLY A 535 20.57 -0.30 -23.29
CA GLY A 535 20.81 -1.45 -24.16
C GLY A 535 19.53 -2.10 -24.66
N GLN A 536 19.68 -3.14 -25.49
CA GLN A 536 18.56 -3.85 -26.13
C GLN A 536 17.55 -4.40 -25.10
N ALA A 537 18.01 -4.98 -23.98
CA ALA A 537 17.11 -5.49 -22.94
C ALA A 537 16.23 -4.40 -22.33
N ALA A 538 16.82 -3.25 -21.98
CA ALA A 538 16.09 -2.09 -21.45
C ALA A 538 15.13 -1.51 -22.50
N PHE A 539 15.56 -1.44 -23.77
CA PHE A 539 14.70 -1.02 -24.88
C PHE A 539 13.46 -1.92 -25.00
N THR A 540 13.64 -3.23 -24.99
CA THR A 540 12.51 -4.17 -25.03
C THR A 540 11.54 -3.96 -23.87
N GLN A 541 12.06 -3.67 -22.66
CA GLN A 541 11.18 -3.44 -21.49
C GLN A 541 10.42 -2.11 -21.59
N CYS A 542 11.04 -1.03 -22.08
CA CYS A 542 10.48 0.33 -22.00
C CYS A 542 9.71 0.79 -23.24
N ALA A 543 10.05 0.30 -24.44
CA ALA A 543 9.62 0.91 -25.70
C ALA A 543 8.10 1.00 -25.86
N GLY A 544 7.34 0.01 -25.40
CA GLY A 544 5.89 0.00 -25.52
C GLY A 544 5.19 1.01 -24.60
N PHE A 545 5.85 1.47 -23.53
CA PHE A 545 5.32 2.44 -22.57
C PHE A 545 5.66 3.90 -22.89
N LEU A 546 6.57 4.12 -23.86
CA LEU A 546 7.00 5.43 -24.29
C LEU A 546 6.30 5.80 -25.61
N ARG A 547 5.73 7.00 -25.68
CA ARG A 547 4.98 7.50 -26.84
C ARG A 547 5.68 8.68 -27.52
N ILE A 548 5.58 8.76 -28.84
CA ILE A 548 6.08 9.87 -29.65
C ILE A 548 4.92 10.35 -30.53
N ASN A 549 4.38 11.53 -30.23
CA ASN A 549 3.19 12.04 -30.91
C ASN A 549 3.49 12.50 -32.35
N ASP A 550 4.64 13.17 -32.54
CA ASP A 550 5.04 13.78 -33.83
C ASP A 550 6.22 13.04 -34.45
N GLY A 551 6.21 11.71 -34.34
CA GLY A 551 7.26 10.83 -34.84
C GLY A 551 7.10 10.44 -36.31
N THR A 552 8.15 9.83 -36.88
CA THR A 552 8.15 9.29 -38.24
C THR A 552 7.42 7.92 -38.34
N MET A 553 7.16 7.27 -37.22
CA MET A 553 6.46 5.98 -37.14
C MET A 553 5.12 6.16 -36.40
N PRO A 554 3.97 6.09 -37.10
CA PRO A 554 2.67 6.32 -36.49
C PRO A 554 2.35 5.41 -35.28
N LEU A 555 2.84 4.14 -35.32
CA LEU A 555 2.66 3.20 -34.22
C LEU A 555 3.42 3.61 -32.94
N ASP A 556 4.40 4.51 -33.02
CA ASP A 556 5.10 5.02 -31.85
C ASP A 556 4.19 5.89 -30.94
N ASN A 557 3.09 6.40 -31.48
CA ASN A 557 2.05 7.09 -30.70
C ASN A 557 0.98 6.14 -30.12
N THR A 558 1.20 4.84 -30.17
CA THR A 558 0.28 3.82 -29.69
C THR A 558 0.94 2.97 -28.58
N PRO A 559 0.18 2.23 -27.79
CA PRO A 559 0.73 1.26 -26.85
C PRO A 559 1.21 -0.04 -27.52
N VAL A 560 1.17 -0.17 -28.85
CA VAL A 560 1.69 -1.35 -29.57
C VAL A 560 3.20 -1.45 -29.35
N HIS A 561 3.67 -2.65 -28.98
CA HIS A 561 5.10 -2.89 -28.80
C HIS A 561 5.84 -3.01 -30.14
N PRO A 562 7.09 -2.52 -30.27
CA PRO A 562 7.84 -2.64 -31.53
C PRO A 562 7.98 -4.06 -32.09
N GLU A 563 7.98 -5.09 -31.24
CA GLU A 563 7.97 -6.50 -31.66
C GLU A 563 6.72 -6.86 -32.47
N SER A 564 5.59 -6.17 -32.23
CA SER A 564 4.30 -6.42 -32.84
C SER A 564 3.96 -5.49 -34.01
N TYR A 565 4.87 -4.61 -34.44
CA TYR A 565 4.62 -3.65 -35.54
C TYR A 565 4.26 -4.35 -36.85
N LYS A 566 4.96 -5.45 -37.20
CA LYS A 566 4.65 -6.22 -38.39
C LYS A 566 3.22 -6.80 -38.37
N ILE A 567 2.76 -7.24 -37.22
CA ILE A 567 1.39 -7.77 -37.06
C ILE A 567 0.38 -6.64 -37.22
N ALA A 568 0.63 -5.48 -36.62
CA ALA A 568 -0.23 -4.31 -36.75
C ALA A 568 -0.32 -3.81 -38.20
N GLU A 569 0.80 -3.74 -38.91
CA GLU A 569 0.85 -3.37 -40.34
C GLU A 569 0.08 -4.38 -41.21
N GLN A 570 0.25 -5.66 -40.97
CA GLN A 570 -0.49 -6.72 -41.71
C GLN A 570 -2.00 -6.63 -41.44
N LEU A 571 -2.42 -6.30 -40.21
CA LEU A 571 -3.82 -6.09 -39.86
C LEU A 571 -4.38 -4.89 -40.61
N LEU A 572 -3.68 -3.75 -40.61
CA LEU A 572 -4.09 -2.54 -41.35
C LEU A 572 -4.24 -2.84 -42.85
N ASN A 573 -3.25 -3.49 -43.46
CA ASN A 573 -3.25 -3.83 -44.87
C ASN A 573 -4.45 -4.75 -45.26
N LYS A 574 -4.80 -5.71 -44.40
CA LYS A 574 -5.99 -6.54 -44.57
C LYS A 574 -7.30 -5.79 -44.53
N LEU A 575 -7.33 -4.70 -43.75
CA LEU A 575 -8.49 -3.79 -43.67
C LEU A 575 -8.50 -2.71 -44.76
N GLY A 576 -7.46 -2.68 -45.63
CA GLY A 576 -7.32 -1.70 -46.71
C GLY A 576 -6.77 -0.36 -46.27
N PHE A 577 -5.95 -0.33 -45.21
CA PHE A 577 -5.31 0.89 -44.68
C PHE A 577 -3.78 0.75 -44.66
N THR A 578 -3.12 1.89 -44.63
CA THR A 578 -1.68 2.03 -44.44
C THR A 578 -1.36 2.58 -43.05
N LEU A 579 -0.07 2.60 -42.67
CA LEU A 579 0.36 3.18 -41.40
C LEU A 579 0.04 4.69 -41.30
N ASP A 580 0.16 5.42 -42.43
CA ASP A 580 -0.06 6.86 -42.48
C ASP A 580 -1.53 7.26 -42.25
N ASP A 581 -2.47 6.36 -42.58
CA ASP A 581 -3.91 6.55 -42.35
C ASP A 581 -4.27 6.69 -40.87
N ILE A 582 -3.41 6.23 -39.95
CA ILE A 582 -3.59 6.40 -38.50
C ILE A 582 -3.54 7.87 -38.10
N ASN A 583 -2.75 8.68 -38.81
CA ASN A 583 -2.59 10.13 -38.54
C ASN A 583 -3.64 11.00 -39.25
N ASP A 584 -4.37 10.46 -40.23
CA ASP A 584 -5.46 11.14 -40.89
C ASP A 584 -6.77 10.98 -40.12
N LYS A 585 -7.35 12.10 -39.63
CA LYS A 585 -8.57 12.08 -38.81
C LYS A 585 -9.77 11.42 -39.54
N LYS A 586 -9.88 11.59 -40.86
CA LYS A 586 -11.01 11.02 -41.62
C LYS A 586 -10.81 9.50 -41.82
N GLN A 587 -9.61 9.08 -42.19
CA GLN A 587 -9.28 7.66 -42.35
C GLN A 587 -9.36 6.93 -41.01
N LEU A 588 -8.93 7.56 -39.92
CA LEU A 588 -9.00 7.00 -38.58
C LEU A 588 -10.45 6.71 -38.14
N GLU A 589 -11.42 7.58 -38.44
CA GLU A 589 -12.83 7.30 -38.12
C GLU A 589 -13.39 6.11 -38.91
N ILE A 590 -13.00 5.97 -40.20
CA ILE A 590 -13.38 4.81 -41.01
C ILE A 590 -12.69 3.54 -40.48
N LEU A 591 -11.42 3.62 -40.10
CA LEU A 591 -10.66 2.54 -39.49
C LEU A 591 -11.32 2.09 -38.18
N LYS A 592 -11.69 2.99 -37.29
CA LYS A 592 -12.40 2.69 -36.03
C LYS A 592 -13.68 1.91 -36.27
N ALA A 593 -14.47 2.31 -37.27
CA ALA A 593 -15.70 1.62 -37.62
C ALA A 593 -15.43 0.19 -38.10
N LYS A 594 -14.39 -0.01 -38.93
CA LYS A 594 -13.99 -1.35 -39.39
C LYS A 594 -13.41 -2.21 -38.27
N LEU A 595 -12.57 -1.65 -37.40
CA LEU A 595 -11.97 -2.37 -36.25
C LEU A 595 -13.04 -2.93 -35.31
N LYS A 596 -14.17 -2.23 -35.11
CA LYS A 596 -15.29 -2.75 -34.29
C LYS A 596 -15.95 -4.01 -34.87
N LEU A 597 -15.82 -4.25 -36.17
CA LEU A 597 -16.38 -5.42 -36.86
C LEU A 597 -15.42 -6.58 -36.97
N VAL A 598 -14.15 -6.40 -36.60
CA VAL A 598 -13.12 -7.45 -36.66
C VAL A 598 -13.36 -8.48 -35.56
N ASN A 599 -13.43 -9.74 -35.92
CA ASN A 599 -13.35 -10.82 -34.96
C ASN A 599 -11.87 -11.10 -34.62
N PRO A 600 -11.42 -10.86 -33.36
CA PRO A 600 -10.01 -11.04 -33.00
C PRO A 600 -9.50 -12.46 -33.13
N ASP A 601 -10.35 -13.50 -32.94
CA ASP A 601 -9.95 -14.91 -33.03
C ASP A 601 -9.64 -15.30 -34.46
N GLU A 602 -10.50 -14.95 -35.41
CA GLU A 602 -10.30 -15.22 -36.85
C GLU A 602 -9.09 -14.44 -37.39
N MET A 603 -8.96 -13.18 -36.95
CA MET A 603 -7.85 -12.34 -37.37
C MET A 603 -6.52 -12.89 -36.84
N ALA A 604 -6.46 -13.37 -35.60
CA ALA A 604 -5.28 -13.99 -35.01
C ALA A 604 -4.78 -15.20 -35.79
N VAL A 605 -5.70 -16.09 -36.18
CA VAL A 605 -5.38 -17.22 -37.06
C VAL A 605 -4.79 -16.74 -38.38
N SER A 606 -5.42 -15.73 -39.00
CA SER A 606 -5.00 -15.19 -40.30
C SER A 606 -3.66 -14.47 -40.30
N LEU A 607 -3.28 -13.90 -39.13
CA LEU A 607 -2.02 -13.19 -38.92
C LEU A 607 -0.93 -14.09 -38.28
N LYS A 608 -1.26 -15.35 -37.96
CA LYS A 608 -0.40 -16.26 -37.19
C LYS A 608 0.15 -15.65 -35.91
N ALA A 609 -0.73 -14.96 -35.20
CA ALA A 609 -0.44 -14.25 -33.95
C ALA A 609 -1.37 -14.74 -32.83
N GLY A 610 -1.04 -14.48 -31.58
CA GLY A 610 -1.91 -14.80 -30.46
C GLY A 610 -3.13 -13.87 -30.39
N VAL A 611 -4.25 -14.40 -29.93
CA VAL A 611 -5.50 -13.65 -29.78
C VAL A 611 -5.35 -12.44 -28.87
N PRO A 612 -4.67 -12.53 -27.67
CA PRO A 612 -4.46 -11.38 -26.81
C PRO A 612 -3.68 -10.25 -27.49
N THR A 613 -2.64 -10.59 -28.26
CA THR A 613 -1.82 -9.60 -29.00
C THR A 613 -2.66 -8.89 -30.06
N VAL A 614 -3.47 -9.64 -30.83
CA VAL A 614 -4.32 -9.05 -31.88
C VAL A 614 -5.41 -8.16 -31.27
N ARG A 615 -6.01 -8.55 -30.16
CA ARG A 615 -6.99 -7.74 -29.42
C ARG A 615 -6.36 -6.43 -28.94
N ASP A 616 -5.18 -6.50 -28.32
CA ASP A 616 -4.46 -5.31 -27.87
C ASP A 616 -4.07 -4.35 -29.01
N ILE A 617 -3.73 -4.90 -30.20
CA ILE A 617 -3.46 -4.10 -31.40
C ILE A 617 -4.73 -3.42 -31.92
N ILE A 618 -5.86 -4.12 -31.98
CA ILE A 618 -7.16 -3.56 -32.39
C ILE A 618 -7.54 -2.40 -31.48
N ASP A 619 -7.46 -2.60 -30.16
CA ASP A 619 -7.78 -1.58 -29.15
C ASP A 619 -6.86 -0.36 -29.27
N ALA A 620 -5.56 -0.61 -29.50
CA ALA A 620 -4.55 0.43 -29.64
C ALA A 620 -4.75 1.29 -30.91
N LEU A 621 -5.09 0.64 -32.04
CA LEU A 621 -5.36 1.32 -33.32
C LEU A 621 -6.70 2.06 -33.30
N ALA A 622 -7.67 1.60 -32.52
CA ALA A 622 -8.94 2.30 -32.36
C ALA A 622 -8.80 3.65 -31.65
N LYS A 623 -7.77 3.82 -30.82
CA LYS A 623 -7.58 5.01 -29.99
C LYS A 623 -6.09 5.44 -29.93
N PRO A 624 -5.46 5.79 -31.06
CA PRO A 624 -4.06 6.21 -31.08
C PRO A 624 -3.88 7.50 -30.26
N GLY A 625 -2.78 7.59 -29.50
CA GLY A 625 -2.44 8.78 -28.72
C GLY A 625 -3.31 9.05 -27.48
N ARG A 626 -4.35 8.25 -27.21
CA ARG A 626 -5.26 8.49 -26.12
C ARG A 626 -4.63 8.19 -24.76
N ASP A 627 -4.87 9.10 -23.82
CA ASP A 627 -4.61 8.87 -22.40
C ASP A 627 -5.78 8.06 -21.79
N PRO A 628 -5.56 6.90 -21.17
CA PRO A 628 -6.63 6.13 -20.55
C PRO A 628 -7.37 6.87 -19.42
N ARG A 629 -6.79 7.93 -18.85
CA ARG A 629 -7.42 8.77 -17.83
C ARG A 629 -8.52 9.69 -18.40
N GLU A 630 -8.56 9.93 -19.70
CA GLU A 630 -9.61 10.75 -20.35
C GLU A 630 -10.99 10.10 -20.31
N ASP A 631 -11.07 8.78 -20.07
CA ASP A 631 -12.34 8.06 -19.87
C ASP A 631 -12.93 8.25 -18.47
N LEU A 632 -12.15 8.81 -17.53
CA LEU A 632 -12.58 9.03 -16.15
C LEU A 632 -13.37 10.34 -16.04
N PRO A 633 -14.28 10.47 -15.06
CA PRO A 633 -15.00 11.71 -14.83
C PRO A 633 -14.02 12.84 -14.49
N ALA A 634 -14.20 14.00 -15.13
CA ALA A 634 -13.39 15.18 -14.81
C ALA A 634 -13.63 15.62 -13.36
N PRO A 635 -12.61 16.14 -12.67
CA PRO A 635 -12.76 16.67 -11.31
C PRO A 635 -13.89 17.71 -11.22
N LEU A 636 -14.62 17.71 -10.09
CA LEU A 636 -15.68 18.68 -9.84
C LEU A 636 -15.09 20.08 -9.72
N THR A 637 -15.50 20.95 -10.63
CA THR A 637 -15.20 22.38 -10.56
C THR A 637 -16.39 23.14 -9.97
N ARG A 638 -16.11 24.25 -9.27
CA ARG A 638 -17.11 25.03 -8.53
C ARG A 638 -17.14 26.47 -8.97
N LYS A 639 -18.28 27.15 -8.72
CA LYS A 639 -18.47 28.61 -8.88
C LYS A 639 -18.93 29.29 -7.58
N ALA A 640 -19.41 28.51 -6.59
CA ALA A 640 -19.97 29.03 -5.34
C ALA A 640 -19.64 28.07 -4.17
N ILE A 641 -19.66 28.61 -2.95
CA ILE A 641 -19.48 27.90 -1.70
C ILE A 641 -20.80 27.47 -1.08
N VAL A 642 -20.81 26.34 -0.40
CA VAL A 642 -21.89 25.87 0.46
C VAL A 642 -21.50 26.12 1.92
N LYS A 643 -22.35 26.84 2.68
CA LYS A 643 -22.12 27.07 4.13
C LYS A 643 -22.72 25.92 4.95
N LEU A 644 -22.06 25.58 6.07
CA LEU A 644 -22.51 24.52 6.97
C LEU A 644 -23.93 24.79 7.51
N ASP A 645 -24.23 26.07 7.80
CA ASP A 645 -25.52 26.51 8.34
C ASP A 645 -26.68 26.36 7.32
N ASP A 646 -26.35 26.29 6.04
CA ASP A 646 -27.34 26.11 4.96
C ASP A 646 -27.69 24.63 4.72
N ILE A 647 -26.94 23.71 5.34
CA ILE A 647 -27.09 22.28 5.14
C ILE A 647 -28.09 21.70 6.13
N LYS A 648 -29.17 21.11 5.59
CA LYS A 648 -30.19 20.40 6.39
C LYS A 648 -30.03 18.90 6.25
N VAL A 649 -30.35 18.17 7.32
CA VAL A 649 -30.50 16.71 7.26
C VAL A 649 -31.54 16.35 6.19
N GLY A 650 -31.24 15.37 5.36
CA GLY A 650 -32.03 14.98 4.19
C GLY A 650 -31.64 15.66 2.89
N THR A 651 -30.75 16.69 2.92
CA THR A 651 -30.27 17.33 1.69
C THR A 651 -29.36 16.36 0.91
N ILE A 652 -29.57 16.28 -0.40
CA ILE A 652 -28.69 15.52 -1.30
C ILE A 652 -27.67 16.49 -1.89
N MET A 653 -26.41 16.12 -1.80
CA MET A 653 -25.29 16.93 -2.27
C MET A 653 -24.36 16.08 -3.13
N ARG A 654 -23.76 16.71 -4.14
CA ARG A 654 -22.71 16.09 -4.94
C ARG A 654 -21.36 16.38 -4.31
N GLY A 655 -20.56 15.33 -4.10
CA GLY A 655 -19.24 15.45 -3.48
C GLY A 655 -18.21 14.55 -4.13
N THR A 656 -16.94 14.84 -3.85
CA THR A 656 -15.80 14.04 -4.34
C THR A 656 -15.19 13.26 -3.19
N VAL A 657 -14.96 11.97 -3.38
CA VAL A 657 -14.26 11.11 -2.41
C VAL A 657 -12.80 11.58 -2.26
N ARG A 658 -12.45 12.02 -1.04
CA ARG A 658 -11.07 12.49 -0.72
C ARG A 658 -10.17 11.40 -0.17
N ASN A 659 -10.72 10.55 0.69
CA ASN A 659 -9.95 9.50 1.36
C ASN A 659 -10.85 8.35 1.76
N ILE A 660 -10.28 7.14 1.77
CA ILE A 660 -10.96 5.91 2.16
C ILE A 660 -10.19 5.29 3.32
N THR A 661 -10.93 4.85 4.34
CA THR A 661 -10.42 4.15 5.53
C THR A 661 -11.20 2.86 5.74
N ASP A 662 -10.75 1.98 6.62
CA ASP A 662 -11.45 0.72 6.95
C ASP A 662 -12.89 0.94 7.46
N PHE A 663 -13.14 2.07 8.12
CA PHE A 663 -14.42 2.36 8.77
C PHE A 663 -15.35 3.25 7.94
N GLY A 664 -14.87 3.83 6.83
CA GLY A 664 -15.70 4.68 6.00
C GLY A 664 -14.96 5.52 4.98
N VAL A 665 -15.71 6.43 4.36
CA VAL A 665 -15.28 7.25 3.23
C VAL A 665 -15.44 8.73 3.56
N PHE A 666 -14.39 9.51 3.37
CA PHE A 666 -14.41 10.96 3.52
C PHE A 666 -14.73 11.62 2.17
N VAL A 667 -15.81 12.38 2.14
CA VAL A 667 -16.32 13.04 0.93
C VAL A 667 -16.30 14.55 1.09
N ASP A 668 -15.71 15.24 0.14
CA ASP A 668 -15.76 16.69 0.02
C ASP A 668 -17.04 17.12 -0.66
N ILE A 669 -17.94 17.71 0.09
CA ILE A 669 -19.23 18.23 -0.38
C ILE A 669 -19.24 19.76 -0.53
N GLY A 670 -18.06 20.40 -0.50
CA GLY A 670 -17.91 21.86 -0.69
C GLY A 670 -18.00 22.69 0.57
N ILE A 671 -17.76 22.11 1.71
CA ILE A 671 -17.68 22.78 3.01
C ILE A 671 -16.29 22.60 3.65
N LYS A 672 -16.02 23.37 4.71
CA LYS A 672 -14.71 23.38 5.39
C LYS A 672 -14.20 21.99 5.81
N THR A 673 -15.09 21.10 6.20
CA THR A 673 -14.75 19.75 6.69
C THR A 673 -15.36 18.67 5.81
N ALA A 674 -14.59 17.66 5.41
CA ALA A 674 -15.12 16.54 4.67
C ALA A 674 -16.19 15.79 5.49
N GLY A 675 -17.30 15.44 4.86
CA GLY A 675 -18.31 14.59 5.45
C GLY A 675 -17.86 13.12 5.47
N LEU A 676 -18.32 12.35 6.46
CA LEU A 676 -18.02 10.92 6.61
C LEU A 676 -19.21 10.06 6.20
N ILE A 677 -19.03 9.17 5.24
CA ILE A 677 -19.92 8.03 5.00
C ILE A 677 -19.35 6.86 5.79
N HIS A 678 -20.00 6.47 6.89
CA HIS A 678 -19.62 5.27 7.61
C HIS A 678 -19.83 4.03 6.73
N ILE A 679 -19.02 2.97 6.90
CA ILE A 679 -19.10 1.75 6.09
C ILE A 679 -20.52 1.15 6.02
N SER A 680 -21.31 1.26 7.09
CA SER A 680 -22.72 0.82 7.13
C SER A 680 -23.67 1.68 6.29
N GLU A 681 -23.25 2.88 5.88
CA GLU A 681 -24.02 3.84 5.07
C GLU A 681 -23.65 3.82 3.59
N LEU A 682 -22.72 2.98 3.17
CA LEU A 682 -22.29 2.83 1.78
C LEU A 682 -23.28 2.00 0.94
N SER A 683 -23.82 0.93 1.51
CA SER A 683 -24.73 0.02 0.80
C SER A 683 -25.73 -0.67 1.74
N TYR A 684 -26.86 -1.13 1.17
CA TYR A 684 -27.80 -2.01 1.86
C TYR A 684 -27.24 -3.43 2.05
N LYS A 685 -26.33 -3.87 1.17
CA LYS A 685 -25.60 -5.14 1.34
C LYS A 685 -24.41 -4.93 2.26
N ARG A 686 -24.03 -5.97 3.00
CA ARG A 686 -22.84 -5.92 3.86
C ARG A 686 -21.59 -5.68 3.02
N VAL A 687 -20.96 -4.55 3.25
CA VAL A 687 -19.68 -4.16 2.61
C VAL A 687 -18.55 -4.71 3.48
N LYS A 688 -17.59 -5.40 2.87
CA LYS A 688 -16.41 -5.89 3.59
C LYS A 688 -15.39 -4.78 3.76
N HIS A 689 -15.17 -4.01 2.70
CA HIS A 689 -14.26 -2.87 2.71
C HIS A 689 -14.83 -1.74 1.84
N PRO A 690 -14.70 -0.46 2.24
CA PRO A 690 -15.24 0.67 1.46
C PRO A 690 -14.72 0.75 0.01
N LEU A 691 -13.48 0.31 -0.25
CA LEU A 691 -12.92 0.22 -1.62
C LEU A 691 -13.67 -0.76 -2.55
N ASP A 692 -14.49 -1.66 -2.00
CA ASP A 692 -15.34 -2.55 -2.79
C ASP A 692 -16.52 -1.78 -3.45
N VAL A 693 -16.78 -0.55 -2.99
CA VAL A 693 -17.95 0.24 -3.39
C VAL A 693 -17.56 1.54 -4.07
N VAL A 694 -16.52 2.22 -3.57
CA VAL A 694 -16.11 3.55 -4.06
C VAL A 694 -14.58 3.68 -4.11
N SER A 695 -14.10 4.60 -4.94
CA SER A 695 -12.68 4.92 -5.10
C SER A 695 -12.41 6.40 -4.79
N VAL A 696 -11.17 6.73 -4.42
CA VAL A 696 -10.75 8.13 -4.23
C VAL A 696 -10.86 8.88 -5.56
N GLY A 697 -11.47 10.06 -5.55
CA GLY A 697 -11.76 10.84 -6.74
C GLY A 697 -13.15 10.60 -7.32
N ASP A 698 -13.88 9.57 -6.89
CA ASP A 698 -15.27 9.34 -7.33
C ASP A 698 -16.15 10.53 -6.95
N ILE A 699 -17.03 10.87 -7.89
CA ILE A 699 -18.07 11.88 -7.69
C ILE A 699 -19.35 11.17 -7.29
N LEU A 700 -19.85 11.45 -6.10
CA LEU A 700 -21.01 10.78 -5.51
C LEU A 700 -22.12 11.78 -5.18
N ASP A 701 -23.35 11.39 -5.44
CA ASP A 701 -24.50 12.02 -4.82
C ASP A 701 -24.71 11.37 -3.44
N VAL A 702 -24.68 12.18 -2.38
CA VAL A 702 -24.73 11.73 -0.98
C VAL A 702 -25.83 12.47 -0.22
N MET A 703 -26.53 11.76 0.68
CA MET A 703 -27.52 12.38 1.54
C MET A 703 -26.92 12.73 2.90
N VAL A 704 -27.16 13.92 3.38
CA VAL A 704 -26.78 14.37 4.73
C VAL A 704 -27.71 13.70 5.75
N ILE A 705 -27.14 12.91 6.64
CA ILE A 705 -27.89 12.17 7.69
C ILE A 705 -27.71 12.76 9.08
N ASN A 706 -26.61 13.48 9.32
CA ASN A 706 -26.33 14.13 10.60
C ASN A 706 -25.43 15.35 10.37
N VAL A 707 -25.69 16.44 11.12
CA VAL A 707 -24.87 17.65 11.16
C VAL A 707 -24.56 17.96 12.62
N ASP A 708 -23.29 17.85 13.04
CA ASP A 708 -22.79 18.24 14.34
C ASP A 708 -21.95 19.54 14.18
N ALA A 709 -22.62 20.66 14.24
CA ALA A 709 -21.99 21.97 14.08
C ALA A 709 -20.94 22.27 15.17
N ALA A 710 -21.13 21.77 16.41
CA ALA A 710 -20.21 22.01 17.52
C ALA A 710 -18.86 21.32 17.30
N ARG A 711 -18.86 20.17 16.62
CA ARG A 711 -17.66 19.37 16.33
C ARG A 711 -17.21 19.48 14.87
N ASN A 712 -17.87 20.31 14.06
CA ASN A 712 -17.65 20.41 12.61
C ASN A 712 -17.68 19.03 11.92
N ARG A 713 -18.65 18.17 12.24
CA ARG A 713 -18.78 16.83 11.67
C ARG A 713 -20.08 16.69 10.91
N ILE A 714 -20.01 16.05 9.76
CA ILE A 714 -21.18 15.73 8.94
C ILE A 714 -21.19 14.24 8.67
N GLY A 715 -22.31 13.60 8.97
CA GLY A 715 -22.60 12.22 8.60
C GLY A 715 -23.32 12.21 7.24
N LEU A 716 -22.82 11.39 6.35
CA LEU A 716 -23.34 11.20 5.00
C LEU A 716 -23.77 9.76 4.77
N SER A 717 -24.71 9.56 3.84
CA SER A 717 -25.17 8.25 3.41
C SER A 717 -25.22 8.17 1.88
N LEU A 718 -24.64 7.14 1.31
CA LEU A 718 -24.75 6.79 -0.10
C LEU A 718 -26.00 5.90 -0.34
N LYS A 719 -26.32 5.03 0.60
CA LYS A 719 -27.43 4.08 0.47
C LYS A 719 -28.80 4.78 0.50
N GLN A 720 -28.94 5.87 1.27
CA GLN A 720 -30.20 6.58 1.43
C GLN A 720 -30.54 7.54 0.28
N VAL A 721 -29.64 7.75 -0.67
CA VAL A 721 -29.93 8.52 -1.89
C VAL A 721 -30.99 7.77 -2.71
N PRO A 722 -32.10 8.43 -3.13
CA PRO A 722 -33.12 7.83 -3.98
C PRO A 722 -32.55 7.27 -5.27
N LYS A 723 -33.02 6.10 -5.71
CA LYS A 723 -32.52 5.44 -6.93
C LYS A 723 -32.64 6.28 -8.20
N GLU A 724 -33.61 7.15 -8.24
CA GLU A 724 -33.89 8.07 -9.36
C GLU A 724 -32.83 9.18 -9.50
N LEU A 725 -32.04 9.43 -8.45
CA LEU A 725 -30.99 10.47 -8.38
C LEU A 725 -29.58 9.89 -8.28
N LYS A 726 -29.40 8.57 -8.39
CA LYS A 726 -28.07 7.96 -8.44
C LYS A 726 -27.53 8.08 -9.85
N ALA A 727 -26.52 8.96 -10.03
CA ALA A 727 -25.78 9.13 -11.27
C ALA A 727 -24.95 7.89 -11.64
#